data_1cbee903d89d0954ff286596e72a134c
#
_entry.id   1cbee903d89d0954ff286596e72a134c
#
_cell.length_a   1.000
_cell.length_b   1.000
_cell.length_c   1.000
_cell.angle_alpha   90.00
_cell.angle_beta   90.00
_cell.angle_gamma   90.00
#
_symmetry.space_group_name_H-M   'P 1'
#
loop_
_entity.id
_entity.type
_entity.pdbx_description
1 polymer ?
#
loop_
_entity_poly.entity_id
_entity_poly.type
_entity_poly.pdbx_seq_one_letter_code
_entity_poly.pdbx_strand_id
1 'polypeptide(L)'
;MNRSKKKTFDWYGMRQQFSIRKYHFGAASVLLGMTLVLSTGAIVGAETGVVGDGTSNGQILPVNDAGTSDSTNSPMQQQSDNQGNNSSGVQNDNTTNSTANDQSASDKGSVSILQVGTSRSADMGTQEGGMTNQPVAEPIMIIPSSASETAPQGYVTVTFKGNQFTKGFTLGTQAGKSIKVFVKNTVTWGTLLDDPDWQWPTVQTAPGDTVVGWAVNISNNSSYNPDNAFGRNKYRDIVVSNTSLYPNVVYEVEDVTNNKEQFLEQYGPDEQNKWIFITFDAGKGQLTKSKKTSKMVAVSNNLYSIDFNNKNFTEKIETATLAGHTFVRWQTEDGTVLPKTGTIAKNETYTALYLTHPAEKTAVFNEQQLTATEKERLIQAIYDANPNSTGLIESITVSETGAATVIYNDGTTVIVQATDLITEDKDTARSLAKADIERAAIEKKDEINASNFTDEEKAEKIKEVEAAQNTANNAIDAAATTDELEKALTEGKATIEGIDTTTSAKKADAKKNLEDVYNAKKDAITNSGLTAEEKATKQAELDKAKADAEKAIDAATDNAGVDTALNKGKADIAAIDTSASPKKAAAKQDLEEAYNAKKDAITNSGLTAEEKATKQAELDKAKETAENAIDTATDDAGVDTAL
;
A
#
# COMPACT_ATOMS: atom_id res chain seq x y z
N MET A 1 0.51 21.38 -56.96
CA MET A 1 1.71 20.83 -56.31
C MET A 1 1.63 21.09 -54.83
N ASN A 2 1.16 20.12 -54.07
CA ASN A 2 1.08 20.19 -52.63
C ASN A 2 1.78 18.96 -52.03
N ARG A 3 2.95 19.17 -51.46
CA ARG A 3 3.75 18.12 -50.83
C ARG A 3 3.25 17.88 -49.40
N SER A 4 2.67 16.73 -49.18
CA SER A 4 2.38 16.14 -47.89
C SER A 4 3.66 15.88 -47.09
N LYS A 5 3.82 16.50 -45.92
CA LYS A 5 4.88 16.19 -44.94
C LYS A 5 4.42 15.02 -44.07
N LYS A 6 5.07 13.87 -44.22
CA LYS A 6 4.99 12.76 -43.25
C LYS A 6 5.59 13.21 -41.92
N LYS A 7 4.81 13.16 -40.84
CA LYS A 7 5.29 13.25 -39.48
C LYS A 7 5.84 11.89 -39.06
N THR A 8 7.13 11.80 -38.87
CA THR A 8 7.79 10.69 -38.15
C THR A 8 7.49 10.84 -36.68
N PHE A 9 6.96 9.79 -36.10
CA PHE A 9 6.67 9.68 -34.65
C PHE A 9 7.98 9.35 -33.93
N ASP A 10 8.44 10.26 -33.10
CA ASP A 10 9.67 10.11 -32.32
C ASP A 10 9.33 9.41 -31.00
N TRP A 11 9.87 8.21 -30.78
CA TRP A 11 9.53 7.29 -29.69
C TRP A 11 10.44 7.44 -28.45
N TYR A 12 11.29 8.47 -28.39
CA TYR A 12 12.29 8.66 -27.32
C TYR A 12 12.03 9.87 -26.41
N GLY A 13 10.78 10.26 -26.16
CA GLY A 13 10.44 11.49 -25.42
C GLY A 13 9.60 11.35 -24.15
N MET A 14 9.23 10.16 -23.71
CA MET A 14 8.47 10.02 -22.44
C MET A 14 9.39 9.86 -21.23
N ARG A 15 9.77 10.98 -20.63
CA ARG A 15 10.25 11.02 -19.24
C ARG A 15 9.05 10.78 -18.34
N GLN A 16 9.00 9.63 -17.68
CA GLN A 16 8.08 9.38 -16.59
C GLN A 16 8.46 10.29 -15.41
N GLN A 17 7.61 11.26 -15.10
CA GLN A 17 7.68 12.01 -13.86
C GLN A 17 7.03 11.17 -12.77
N PHE A 18 7.84 10.50 -11.96
CA PHE A 18 7.36 9.89 -10.73
C PHE A 18 7.11 10.98 -9.69
N SER A 19 5.85 11.21 -9.36
CA SER A 19 5.44 12.02 -8.22
C SER A 19 5.62 11.19 -6.95
N ILE A 20 6.68 11.42 -6.20
CA ILE A 20 6.90 10.83 -4.87
C ILE A 20 5.96 11.53 -3.89
N ARG A 21 4.86 10.91 -3.54
CA ARG A 21 4.08 11.29 -2.35
C ARG A 21 4.81 10.76 -1.12
N LYS A 22 5.30 11.69 -0.28
CA LYS A 22 5.86 11.38 1.03
C LYS A 22 4.75 10.80 1.92
N TYR A 23 4.74 9.50 2.09
CA TYR A 23 4.10 8.87 3.24
C TYR A 23 5.13 8.78 4.35
N HIS A 24 4.73 9.12 5.58
CA HIS A 24 5.50 9.00 6.80
C HIS A 24 5.65 7.51 7.20
N PHE A 25 6.40 6.76 6.43
CA PHE A 25 7.00 5.50 6.83
C PHE A 25 8.43 5.53 6.31
N GLY A 26 9.36 5.15 7.20
CA GLY A 26 10.79 5.35 7.01
C GLY A 26 11.32 4.81 5.69
N ALA A 27 12.43 5.38 5.27
CA ALA A 27 13.11 5.22 3.98
C ALA A 27 13.60 3.79 3.63
N ALA A 28 13.04 2.75 4.25
CA ALA A 28 13.44 1.35 4.06
C ALA A 28 12.73 0.61 2.90
N SER A 29 11.71 1.22 2.27
CA SER A 29 10.85 0.47 1.32
C SER A 29 11.23 0.55 -0.16
N VAL A 30 12.31 1.21 -0.55
CA VAL A 30 12.62 1.44 -1.98
C VAL A 30 13.72 0.52 -2.53
N LEU A 31 14.42 -0.24 -1.68
CA LEU A 31 15.54 -1.08 -2.13
C LEU A 31 15.23 -2.59 -2.25
N LEU A 32 13.98 -3.01 -1.99
CA LEU A 32 13.62 -4.44 -2.01
C LEU A 32 13.39 -5.02 -3.42
N GLY A 33 13.56 -4.25 -4.47
CA GLY A 33 13.27 -4.66 -5.85
C GLY A 33 14.44 -5.26 -6.65
N MET A 34 15.65 -5.35 -6.13
CA MET A 34 16.81 -5.68 -6.97
C MET A 34 17.70 -6.87 -6.57
N THR A 35 17.38 -7.64 -5.55
CA THR A 35 18.32 -8.69 -5.08
C THR A 35 17.78 -10.12 -5.02
N LEU A 36 16.69 -10.44 -5.68
CA LEU A 36 16.16 -11.82 -5.68
C LEU A 36 16.48 -12.64 -6.95
N VAL A 37 17.59 -12.39 -7.63
CA VAL A 37 17.99 -13.16 -8.83
C VAL A 37 19.19 -14.09 -8.61
N LEU A 38 19.70 -14.26 -7.41
CA LEU A 38 20.94 -15.03 -7.17
C LEU A 38 20.83 -16.20 -6.19
N SER A 39 19.72 -16.93 -6.12
CA SER A 39 19.69 -18.16 -5.32
C SER A 39 19.17 -19.42 -6.02
N THR A 40 19.32 -19.52 -7.35
CA THR A 40 19.25 -20.81 -8.02
C THR A 40 20.49 -20.97 -8.88
N GLY A 41 21.61 -21.24 -8.22
CA GLY A 41 22.87 -21.56 -8.85
C GLY A 41 22.90 -23.01 -9.30
N ALA A 42 22.60 -23.26 -10.56
CA ALA A 42 23.07 -24.44 -11.25
C ALA A 42 24.48 -24.12 -11.78
N ILE A 43 25.47 -24.82 -11.27
CA ILE A 43 26.85 -24.79 -11.77
C ILE A 43 26.85 -25.48 -13.13
N VAL A 44 27.05 -24.72 -14.20
CA VAL A 44 27.50 -25.27 -15.48
C VAL A 44 28.90 -24.71 -15.72
N GLY A 45 29.89 -25.61 -15.66
CA GLY A 45 31.27 -25.34 -16.01
C GLY A 45 31.41 -25.01 -17.48
N ALA A 46 32.22 -24.00 -17.78
CA ALA A 46 32.82 -23.83 -19.08
C ALA A 46 34.34 -23.79 -18.88
N GLU A 47 34.96 -24.85 -19.38
CA GLU A 47 36.42 -24.93 -19.58
C GLU A 47 36.89 -23.85 -20.57
N THR A 48 37.96 -23.15 -20.23
CA THR A 48 38.97 -22.76 -21.21
C THR A 48 40.33 -23.01 -20.60
N GLY A 49 41.05 -23.96 -21.19
CA GLY A 49 42.36 -24.33 -20.82
C GLY A 49 43.45 -23.33 -21.21
N VAL A 50 44.50 -23.26 -20.41
CA VAL A 50 45.87 -23.09 -20.90
C VAL A 50 46.83 -23.84 -19.97
N VAL A 51 47.68 -24.60 -20.60
CA VAL A 51 48.77 -25.49 -20.26
C VAL A 51 49.84 -24.88 -19.30
N GLY A 52 50.41 -25.75 -18.44
CA GLY A 52 51.74 -25.54 -17.89
C GLY A 52 52.03 -26.26 -16.57
N ASP A 53 52.35 -27.52 -16.68
CA ASP A 53 53.48 -28.34 -16.18
C ASP A 53 53.99 -28.19 -14.76
N GLY A 54 54.13 -29.33 -14.07
CA GLY A 54 55.20 -29.55 -13.11
C GLY A 54 54.85 -30.20 -11.75
N THR A 55 54.68 -31.56 -11.76
CA THR A 55 55.23 -32.55 -10.77
C THR A 55 55.17 -32.19 -9.27
N SER A 56 54.82 -32.99 -8.32
CA SER A 56 54.73 -34.44 -8.11
C SER A 56 54.34 -34.73 -6.65
N ASN A 57 53.60 -35.82 -6.51
CA ASN A 57 53.68 -36.83 -5.46
C ASN A 57 53.30 -36.61 -4.01
N GLY A 58 52.40 -37.50 -3.60
CA GLY A 58 52.48 -38.29 -2.36
C GLY A 58 51.16 -38.36 -1.60
N GLN A 59 50.32 -39.27 -1.99
CA GLN A 59 49.77 -40.46 -1.26
C GLN A 59 50.01 -40.41 0.27
N ILE A 60 49.06 -40.66 1.12
CA ILE A 60 48.45 -41.98 1.46
C ILE A 60 47.32 -41.74 2.50
N LEU A 61 46.17 -42.37 2.26
CA LEU A 61 45.24 -42.89 3.25
C LEU A 61 45.87 -44.12 3.91
N PRO A 62 45.31 -44.85 4.90
CA PRO A 62 43.98 -44.85 5.49
C PRO A 62 43.91 -45.29 6.99
N VAL A 63 42.67 -45.36 7.52
CA VAL A 63 42.02 -46.49 8.21
C VAL A 63 42.12 -46.63 9.74
N ASN A 64 40.93 -46.74 10.30
CA ASN A 64 40.42 -47.61 11.40
C ASN A 64 41.03 -47.48 12.81
N ASP A 65 40.37 -47.76 13.86
CA ASP A 65 39.19 -48.58 14.20
C ASP A 65 38.88 -48.43 15.68
N ALA A 66 37.60 -48.61 15.99
CA ALA A 66 36.99 -49.38 17.09
C ALA A 66 37.43 -49.22 18.55
N GLY A 67 36.39 -49.28 19.34
CA GLY A 67 36.42 -49.86 20.70
C GLY A 67 35.48 -49.17 21.66
N THR A 68 34.23 -49.58 21.69
CA THR A 68 33.46 -50.41 22.63
C THR A 68 33.78 -50.18 24.14
N SER A 69 32.73 -49.94 24.83
CA SER A 69 32.01 -50.69 25.88
C SER A 69 31.44 -49.76 26.91
N ASP A 70 30.16 -49.75 27.09
CA ASP A 70 29.30 -50.63 27.91
C ASP A 70 29.26 -50.25 29.38
N SER A 71 28.13 -49.96 29.87
CA SER A 71 27.27 -50.62 30.85
C SER A 71 26.42 -49.66 31.70
N THR A 72 25.14 -49.84 31.53
CA THR A 72 24.12 -50.18 32.55
C THR A 72 23.96 -49.27 33.75
N ASN A 73 22.80 -48.71 34.00
CA ASN A 73 21.66 -49.26 34.70
C ASN A 73 20.57 -48.20 34.94
N SER A 74 19.38 -48.50 34.52
CA SER A 74 18.14 -48.15 35.20
C SER A 74 17.94 -49.13 36.39
N PRO A 75 17.00 -48.95 37.35
CA PRO A 75 15.62 -48.51 37.20
C PRO A 75 14.92 -47.89 38.43
N MET A 76 13.60 -47.68 38.23
CA MET A 76 12.43 -47.76 39.15
C MET A 76 12.11 -46.53 40.01
N GLN A 77 10.92 -45.98 39.68
CA GLN A 77 9.56 -46.18 40.29
C GLN A 77 9.37 -45.64 41.71
N GLN A 78 8.40 -44.86 41.90
CA GLN A 78 7.02 -45.01 42.40
C GLN A 78 6.48 -43.64 42.85
N GLN A 79 5.36 -43.19 42.31
CA GLN A 79 3.96 -43.35 42.74
C GLN A 79 3.67 -42.87 44.18
N SER A 80 2.79 -41.91 44.27
CA SER A 80 1.45 -41.98 44.92
C SER A 80 0.95 -40.56 45.24
N ASP A 81 -0.19 -40.22 44.71
CA ASP A 81 -1.51 -40.08 45.36
C ASP A 81 -1.60 -39.10 46.51
N ASN A 82 -2.43 -38.15 46.48
CA ASN A 82 -3.80 -38.14 46.97
C ASN A 82 -4.33 -36.71 47.21
N GLN A 83 -5.47 -36.45 46.59
CA GLN A 83 -6.73 -35.98 47.18
C GLN A 83 -6.78 -34.80 48.18
N GLY A 84 -7.80 -34.04 47.88
CA GLY A 84 -8.69 -33.48 48.92
C GLY A 84 -8.91 -31.98 48.74
N ASN A 85 -9.93 -31.59 48.15
CA ASN A 85 -11.35 -31.49 48.54
C ASN A 85 -11.71 -30.18 49.29
N ASN A 86 -12.76 -29.60 48.81
CA ASN A 86 -13.81 -28.82 49.47
C ASN A 86 -13.50 -27.33 49.79
N SER A 87 -14.35 -26.49 49.51
CA SER A 87 -15.81 -26.32 49.40
C SER A 87 -16.16 -24.93 49.94
N SER A 88 -17.24 -24.46 49.36
CA SER A 88 -18.22 -23.51 49.94
C SER A 88 -17.75 -22.04 50.08
N GLY A 89 -18.54 -21.12 49.75
CA GLY A 89 -19.94 -20.99 49.51
C GLY A 89 -20.38 -19.54 49.64
N VAL A 90 -21.53 -19.32 49.06
CA VAL A 90 -22.62 -18.49 49.55
C VAL A 90 -22.55 -16.98 49.26
N GLN A 91 -23.38 -16.61 48.32
CA GLN A 91 -24.64 -15.81 48.40
C GLN A 91 -24.48 -14.34 48.80
N ASN A 92 -25.09 -13.49 48.22
CA ASN A 92 -26.44 -12.99 47.86
C ASN A 92 -26.26 -11.51 47.57
N ASP A 93 -27.04 -10.81 46.97
CA ASP A 93 -28.37 -10.66 46.48
C ASP A 93 -28.50 -9.29 45.76
N ASN A 94 -29.24 -9.28 44.80
CA ASN A 94 -30.55 -8.62 44.60
C ASN A 94 -30.63 -7.32 43.80
N THR A 95 -31.44 -7.50 42.81
CA THR A 95 -32.57 -6.68 42.28
C THR A 95 -32.17 -5.40 41.53
N THR A 96 -32.77 -5.11 40.36
CA THR A 96 -34.14 -5.31 39.80
C THR A 96 -34.14 -4.89 38.32
N ASN A 97 -34.90 -5.66 37.53
CA ASN A 97 -35.92 -5.26 36.56
C ASN A 97 -35.52 -4.25 35.47
N SER A 98 -35.82 -4.48 34.22
CA SER A 98 -37.06 -5.00 33.56
C SER A 98 -36.84 -5.22 32.08
N THR A 99 -37.35 -6.32 31.59
CA THR A 99 -38.15 -6.53 30.37
C THR A 99 -37.81 -5.75 29.11
N ALA A 100 -37.50 -6.41 27.98
CA ALA A 100 -38.48 -7.15 27.20
C ALA A 100 -37.81 -8.00 26.12
N ASN A 101 -38.37 -9.15 25.95
CA ASN A 101 -38.31 -10.08 24.84
C ASN A 101 -38.23 -9.44 23.46
N ASP A 102 -37.45 -10.02 22.56
CA ASP A 102 -38.08 -10.53 21.37
C ASP A 102 -37.35 -11.73 20.79
N GLN A 103 -38.09 -12.77 20.57
CA GLN A 103 -37.65 -14.02 19.97
C GLN A 103 -37.81 -13.95 18.46
N SER A 104 -36.78 -14.33 17.75
CA SER A 104 -36.85 -14.71 16.35
C SER A 104 -37.67 -16.00 16.18
N ALA A 105 -38.62 -15.95 15.27
CA ALA A 105 -39.21 -17.14 14.68
C ALA A 105 -39.13 -17.03 13.15
N SER A 106 -38.37 -17.95 12.62
CA SER A 106 -38.41 -18.32 11.20
C SER A 106 -39.75 -18.93 10.88
N ASP A 107 -40.43 -18.46 9.82
CA ASP A 107 -41.50 -19.26 9.24
C ASP A 107 -41.41 -19.26 7.71
N LYS A 108 -41.37 -20.49 7.22
CA LYS A 108 -41.46 -20.84 5.81
C LYS A 108 -42.93 -20.84 5.41
N GLY A 109 -43.31 -19.87 4.60
CA GLY A 109 -44.62 -19.85 3.99
C GLY A 109 -44.61 -20.42 2.59
N SER A 110 -45.02 -21.66 2.45
CA SER A 110 -45.38 -22.27 1.17
C SER A 110 -46.62 -21.62 0.59
N VAL A 111 -46.53 -21.22 -0.67
CA VAL A 111 -47.70 -20.75 -1.44
C VAL A 111 -48.53 -21.97 -1.85
N SER A 112 -49.66 -22.13 -1.23
CA SER A 112 -50.70 -23.06 -1.69
C SER A 112 -51.64 -22.35 -2.65
N ILE A 113 -51.74 -22.90 -3.84
CA ILE A 113 -52.77 -22.59 -4.83
C ILE A 113 -54.10 -23.16 -4.30
N LEU A 114 -55.06 -22.30 -4.08
CA LEU A 114 -56.46 -22.72 -3.84
C LEU A 114 -57.29 -22.52 -5.09
N GLN A 115 -57.71 -23.64 -5.62
CA GLN A 115 -58.72 -23.74 -6.69
C GLN A 115 -60.10 -23.37 -6.19
N VAL A 116 -60.83 -22.75 -7.10
CA VAL A 116 -62.21 -22.33 -7.09
C VAL A 116 -63.19 -23.47 -6.74
N GLY A 117 -64.03 -23.24 -5.79
CA GLY A 117 -65.24 -24.02 -5.54
C GLY A 117 -66.50 -23.33 -6.09
N THR A 118 -67.16 -24.09 -6.88
CA THR A 118 -68.42 -23.76 -7.60
C THR A 118 -69.61 -23.46 -6.71
N SER A 119 -70.46 -22.58 -7.25
CA SER A 119 -71.87 -22.25 -7.01
C SER A 119 -72.72 -23.29 -6.27
N ARG A 120 -73.51 -22.83 -5.34
CA ARG A 120 -74.87 -23.43 -5.04
C ARG A 120 -75.98 -22.41 -5.15
N SER A 121 -76.93 -22.79 -5.96
CA SER A 121 -78.21 -22.15 -6.17
C SER A 121 -79.09 -22.12 -4.92
N ALA A 122 -79.89 -21.15 -4.92
CA ALA A 122 -80.95 -20.76 -3.99
C ALA A 122 -82.02 -21.82 -3.69
N ASP A 123 -82.58 -21.75 -2.51
CA ASP A 123 -83.98 -22.04 -2.35
C ASP A 123 -84.67 -20.92 -1.57
N MET A 124 -85.86 -20.59 -2.04
CA MET A 124 -86.69 -19.51 -1.58
C MET A 124 -87.42 -19.85 -0.26
N GLY A 125 -87.36 -18.93 0.66
CA GLY A 125 -88.25 -18.90 1.80
C GLY A 125 -88.62 -17.44 2.14
N THR A 126 -89.80 -17.05 1.79
CA THR A 126 -90.44 -15.79 2.14
C THR A 126 -90.67 -15.62 3.64
N GLN A 127 -90.12 -14.50 4.19
CA GLN A 127 -90.77 -13.81 5.32
C GLN A 127 -90.47 -12.29 5.23
N GLU A 128 -91.55 -11.54 5.20
CA GLU A 128 -91.56 -10.09 5.32
C GLU A 128 -91.08 -9.63 6.70
N GLY A 129 -90.38 -8.55 6.73
CA GLY A 129 -90.14 -7.83 7.98
C GLY A 129 -88.94 -6.89 7.95
N GLY A 130 -89.17 -5.61 7.64
CA GLY A 130 -88.38 -4.50 8.14
C GLY A 130 -87.20 -4.08 7.31
N MET A 131 -87.37 -3.17 6.38
CA MET A 131 -86.34 -2.38 5.75
C MET A 131 -85.59 -1.52 6.80
N THR A 132 -84.35 -1.88 7.14
CA THR A 132 -83.31 -0.89 7.51
C THR A 132 -82.36 -0.84 6.37
N ASN A 133 -82.39 0.23 5.58
CA ASN A 133 -81.35 0.57 4.59
C ASN A 133 -80.04 0.82 5.33
N GLN A 134 -79.23 -0.22 5.52
CA GLN A 134 -77.82 0.00 5.70
C GLN A 134 -77.24 0.31 4.31
N PRO A 135 -76.42 1.38 4.16
CA PRO A 135 -75.77 1.62 2.90
C PRO A 135 -74.81 0.45 2.68
N VAL A 136 -74.98 -0.31 1.60
CA VAL A 136 -74.01 -1.30 1.12
C VAL A 136 -72.71 -0.54 0.93
N ALA A 137 -71.69 -0.92 1.67
CA ALA A 137 -70.40 -0.29 1.54
C ALA A 137 -69.92 -0.43 0.08
N GLU A 138 -69.68 0.69 -0.59
CA GLU A 138 -69.18 0.68 -1.96
C GLU A 138 -67.86 -0.04 -2.02
N PRO A 139 -67.61 -0.94 -3.00
CA PRO A 139 -66.40 -1.72 -3.10
C PRO A 139 -65.16 -0.80 -3.30
N ILE A 140 -64.05 -1.17 -2.70
CA ILE A 140 -62.78 -0.41 -2.83
C ILE A 140 -62.23 -0.49 -4.26
N MET A 141 -62.51 -1.59 -4.97
CA MET A 141 -62.13 -1.84 -6.35
C MET A 141 -63.33 -2.36 -7.16
N ILE A 142 -63.43 -1.91 -8.42
CA ILE A 142 -64.39 -2.40 -9.41
C ILE A 142 -63.61 -2.90 -10.61
N ILE A 143 -63.91 -4.11 -11.04
CA ILE A 143 -63.39 -4.67 -12.30
C ILE A 143 -64.46 -4.38 -13.39
N PRO A 144 -64.21 -3.43 -14.31
CA PRO A 144 -65.19 -3.14 -15.38
C PRO A 144 -65.32 -4.33 -16.33
N SER A 145 -66.49 -4.51 -16.88
CA SER A 145 -66.81 -5.59 -17.82
C SER A 145 -66.17 -5.38 -19.19
N SER A 146 -65.78 -4.15 -19.52
CA SER A 146 -65.10 -3.81 -20.76
C SER A 146 -64.06 -2.67 -20.59
N ALA A 147 -63.10 -2.61 -21.48
CA ALA A 147 -62.09 -1.56 -21.51
C ALA A 147 -62.66 -0.16 -21.88
N SER A 148 -63.88 -0.09 -22.43
CA SER A 148 -64.53 1.18 -22.81
C SER A 148 -65.26 1.85 -21.67
N GLU A 149 -65.57 1.16 -20.57
CA GLU A 149 -66.23 1.74 -19.42
C GLU A 149 -65.48 2.91 -18.81
N THR A 150 -66.20 3.89 -18.27
CA THR A 150 -65.58 5.03 -17.56
C THR A 150 -65.71 4.84 -16.06
N ALA A 151 -64.76 5.36 -15.31
CA ALA A 151 -64.75 5.26 -13.86
C ALA A 151 -65.99 5.94 -13.29
N PRO A 152 -66.74 5.29 -12.37
CA PRO A 152 -67.85 5.92 -11.65
C PRO A 152 -67.34 7.14 -10.84
N GLN A 153 -68.34 7.98 -10.44
CA GLN A 153 -68.02 9.09 -9.56
C GLN A 153 -67.36 8.57 -8.25
N GLY A 154 -66.29 9.19 -7.80
CA GLY A 154 -65.57 8.77 -6.60
C GLY A 154 -64.47 7.70 -6.87
N TYR A 155 -64.31 7.29 -8.12
CA TYR A 155 -63.27 6.32 -8.50
C TYR A 155 -62.27 6.91 -9.49
N VAL A 156 -61.02 6.40 -9.44
CA VAL A 156 -59.93 6.66 -10.39
C VAL A 156 -59.59 5.38 -11.15
N THR A 157 -58.94 5.55 -12.29
CA THR A 157 -58.56 4.41 -13.15
C THR A 157 -57.10 3.97 -12.87
N VAL A 158 -56.93 2.73 -12.50
CA VAL A 158 -55.63 2.06 -12.52
C VAL A 158 -55.57 1.19 -13.78
N THR A 159 -54.61 1.48 -14.65
CA THR A 159 -54.48 0.80 -15.94
C THR A 159 -53.23 -0.10 -15.90
N PHE A 160 -53.39 -1.37 -16.15
CA PHE A 160 -52.32 -2.32 -16.37
C PHE A 160 -51.95 -2.28 -17.86
N LYS A 161 -50.74 -1.86 -18.16
CA LYS A 161 -50.21 -1.74 -19.52
C LYS A 161 -49.10 -2.74 -19.76
N GLY A 162 -49.17 -3.43 -20.88
CA GLY A 162 -48.12 -4.31 -21.31
C GLY A 162 -46.87 -3.55 -21.77
N ASN A 163 -45.74 -4.13 -21.54
CA ASN A 163 -44.47 -3.80 -22.17
C ASN A 163 -44.19 -4.82 -23.29
N GLN A 164 -43.02 -4.74 -23.90
CA GLN A 164 -42.64 -5.65 -25.00
C GLN A 164 -42.61 -7.15 -24.62
N PHE A 165 -42.63 -7.48 -23.34
CA PHE A 165 -42.58 -8.86 -22.81
C PHE A 165 -43.94 -9.39 -22.45
N THR A 166 -44.95 -8.53 -22.49
CA THR A 166 -46.30 -8.89 -22.13
C THR A 166 -47.08 -9.28 -23.37
N LYS A 167 -47.49 -10.52 -23.45
CA LYS A 167 -48.40 -11.01 -24.51
C LYS A 167 -49.83 -10.52 -24.31
N GLY A 168 -50.23 -10.39 -23.04
CA GLY A 168 -51.55 -9.91 -22.66
C GLY A 168 -51.79 -9.95 -21.16
N PHE A 169 -52.96 -9.52 -20.77
CA PHE A 169 -53.50 -9.59 -19.40
C PHE A 169 -54.86 -10.23 -19.40
N THR A 170 -55.20 -10.86 -18.30
CA THR A 170 -56.57 -11.29 -17.98
C THR A 170 -56.90 -10.92 -16.54
N LEU A 171 -58.10 -10.36 -16.33
CA LEU A 171 -58.64 -10.06 -15.00
C LEU A 171 -60.18 -10.02 -15.09
N GLY A 172 -60.87 -10.90 -14.38
CA GLY A 172 -62.30 -11.10 -14.53
C GLY A 172 -62.65 -11.42 -15.97
N THR A 173 -63.54 -10.65 -16.58
CA THR A 173 -63.96 -10.77 -17.99
C THR A 173 -63.08 -10.00 -18.96
N GLN A 174 -62.14 -9.19 -18.45
CA GLN A 174 -61.22 -8.42 -19.31
C GLN A 174 -60.05 -9.28 -19.79
N ALA A 175 -59.73 -9.17 -21.07
CA ALA A 175 -58.55 -9.71 -21.68
C ALA A 175 -58.00 -8.74 -22.72
N GLY A 176 -56.67 -8.57 -22.82
CA GLY A 176 -56.06 -7.69 -23.81
C GLY A 176 -54.66 -7.24 -23.46
N LYS A 177 -54.05 -6.41 -24.34
CA LYS A 177 -52.70 -5.83 -24.11
C LYS A 177 -52.70 -4.72 -23.06
N SER A 178 -53.87 -4.24 -22.67
CA SER A 178 -54.09 -3.30 -21.58
C SER A 178 -55.46 -3.57 -20.98
N ILE A 179 -55.55 -3.63 -19.68
CA ILE A 179 -56.78 -3.76 -18.90
C ILE A 179 -56.78 -2.71 -17.80
N LYS A 180 -57.95 -2.46 -17.19
CA LYS A 180 -58.08 -1.46 -16.14
C LYS A 180 -58.96 -1.92 -15.01
N VAL A 181 -58.79 -1.29 -13.87
CA VAL A 181 -59.71 -1.37 -12.72
C VAL A 181 -60.03 0.04 -12.25
N PHE A 182 -61.17 0.19 -11.60
CA PHE A 182 -61.55 1.43 -10.92
C PHE A 182 -61.33 1.27 -9.42
N VAL A 183 -60.67 2.25 -8.81
CA VAL A 183 -60.31 2.23 -7.40
C VAL A 183 -60.84 3.50 -6.73
N LYS A 184 -61.35 3.41 -5.52
CA LYS A 184 -61.80 4.60 -4.77
C LYS A 184 -60.69 5.62 -4.67
N ASN A 185 -60.95 6.87 -5.02
CA ASN A 185 -59.99 7.97 -5.01
C ASN A 185 -59.66 8.51 -3.60
N THR A 186 -60.22 7.90 -2.57
CA THR A 186 -60.00 8.24 -1.16
C THR A 186 -59.06 7.28 -0.44
N VAL A 187 -58.64 6.20 -1.08
CA VAL A 187 -57.80 5.19 -0.46
C VAL A 187 -56.33 5.40 -0.84
N THR A 188 -55.43 4.99 0.06
CA THR A 188 -54.02 4.94 -0.23
C THR A 188 -53.64 3.62 -0.91
N TRP A 189 -52.48 3.59 -1.56
CA TRP A 189 -51.94 2.35 -2.12
C TRP A 189 -51.74 1.27 -1.04
N GLY A 190 -51.34 1.66 0.18
CA GLY A 190 -51.24 0.71 1.29
C GLY A 190 -52.55 0.05 1.62
N THR A 191 -53.61 0.86 1.80
CA THR A 191 -54.95 0.36 2.07
C THR A 191 -55.48 -0.55 0.95
N LEU A 192 -55.24 -0.17 -0.31
CA LEU A 192 -55.66 -0.97 -1.46
C LEU A 192 -54.92 -2.31 -1.56
N LEU A 193 -53.60 -2.30 -1.37
CA LEU A 193 -52.78 -3.52 -1.50
C LEU A 193 -52.98 -4.51 -0.35
N ASP A 194 -53.42 -4.03 0.81
CA ASP A 194 -53.77 -4.87 1.97
C ASP A 194 -55.21 -5.32 1.96
N ASP A 195 -56.01 -4.82 1.01
CA ASP A 195 -57.42 -5.20 0.87
C ASP A 195 -57.52 -6.63 0.29
N PRO A 196 -58.28 -7.53 0.94
CA PRO A 196 -58.40 -8.92 0.47
C PRO A 196 -59.11 -9.04 -0.88
N ASP A 197 -59.90 -8.03 -1.28
CA ASP A 197 -60.60 -8.01 -2.58
C ASP A 197 -59.70 -7.46 -3.71
N TRP A 198 -58.49 -6.95 -3.41
CA TRP A 198 -57.54 -6.52 -4.41
C TRP A 198 -57.04 -7.71 -5.25
N GLN A 199 -57.19 -7.61 -6.57
CA GLN A 199 -56.78 -8.65 -7.50
C GLN A 199 -55.79 -8.10 -8.51
N TRP A 200 -54.64 -8.77 -8.61
CA TRP A 200 -53.68 -8.54 -9.68
C TRP A 200 -54.12 -9.25 -10.96
N PRO A 201 -53.91 -8.62 -12.13
CA PRO A 201 -54.14 -9.33 -13.39
C PRO A 201 -53.17 -10.47 -13.57
N THR A 202 -53.62 -11.54 -14.16
CA THR A 202 -52.72 -12.55 -14.72
C THR A 202 -52.03 -11.98 -15.94
N VAL A 203 -50.70 -11.96 -15.91
CA VAL A 203 -49.88 -11.48 -17.02
C VAL A 203 -49.50 -12.65 -17.90
N GLN A 204 -49.81 -12.56 -19.19
CA GLN A 204 -49.37 -13.52 -20.18
C GLN A 204 -48.01 -13.08 -20.71
N THR A 205 -46.96 -13.86 -20.47
CA THR A 205 -45.58 -13.64 -20.87
C THR A 205 -45.11 -14.74 -21.83
N ALA A 206 -43.88 -14.65 -22.29
CA ALA A 206 -43.24 -15.78 -22.97
C ALA A 206 -42.99 -16.93 -21.98
N PRO A 207 -42.89 -18.18 -22.48
CA PRO A 207 -42.49 -19.30 -21.64
C PRO A 207 -41.14 -19.00 -20.93
N GLY A 208 -41.10 -19.24 -19.63
CA GLY A 208 -39.91 -18.99 -18.82
C GLY A 208 -39.78 -17.59 -18.21
N ASP A 209 -40.63 -16.67 -18.58
CA ASP A 209 -40.70 -15.33 -17.98
C ASP A 209 -41.52 -15.34 -16.69
N THR A 210 -41.01 -14.71 -15.64
CA THR A 210 -41.68 -14.59 -14.36
C THR A 210 -41.94 -13.13 -14.02
N VAL A 211 -43.18 -12.78 -13.66
CA VAL A 211 -43.52 -11.44 -13.16
C VAL A 211 -43.10 -11.34 -11.70
N VAL A 212 -42.15 -10.45 -11.41
CA VAL A 212 -41.62 -10.25 -10.04
C VAL A 212 -42.15 -9.02 -9.35
N GLY A 213 -43.01 -8.24 -10.00
CA GLY A 213 -43.59 -7.05 -9.44
C GLY A 213 -44.14 -6.10 -10.50
N TRP A 214 -44.44 -4.89 -10.09
CA TRP A 214 -45.03 -3.85 -10.92
C TRP A 214 -44.23 -2.54 -10.78
N ALA A 215 -44.29 -1.71 -11.81
CA ALA A 215 -43.70 -0.39 -11.81
C ALA A 215 -44.67 0.67 -12.25
N VAL A 216 -44.59 1.87 -11.71
CA VAL A 216 -45.47 3.01 -12.01
C VAL A 216 -44.86 3.85 -13.13
N ASN A 217 -45.64 4.13 -14.19
CA ASN A 217 -45.31 5.12 -15.22
C ASN A 217 -43.91 4.99 -15.83
N ILE A 218 -43.48 3.79 -16.13
CA ILE A 218 -42.18 3.60 -16.81
C ILE A 218 -42.32 3.94 -18.28
N SER A 219 -41.58 4.96 -18.75
CA SER A 219 -41.33 5.14 -20.17
C SER A 219 -40.40 4.00 -20.67
N ASN A 220 -40.55 3.60 -21.92
CA ASN A 220 -39.95 2.42 -22.56
C ASN A 220 -38.42 2.28 -22.44
N ASN A 221 -37.69 3.15 -21.73
CA ASN A 221 -36.24 3.23 -21.66
C ASN A 221 -35.66 3.24 -20.24
N SER A 222 -36.41 2.99 -19.19
CA SER A 222 -35.87 2.98 -17.84
C SER A 222 -35.52 1.56 -17.40
N SER A 223 -34.26 1.35 -17.08
CA SER A 223 -33.75 0.17 -16.39
C SER A 223 -34.56 -0.11 -15.12
N TYR A 224 -34.85 -1.38 -14.87
CA TYR A 224 -35.48 -1.82 -13.63
C TYR A 224 -34.63 -1.37 -12.44
N ASN A 225 -35.19 -0.54 -11.58
CA ASN A 225 -34.60 -0.21 -10.30
C ASN A 225 -35.49 -0.83 -9.21
N PRO A 226 -35.02 -1.81 -8.44
CA PRO A 226 -35.81 -2.42 -7.36
C PRO A 226 -36.27 -1.41 -6.32
N ASP A 227 -35.59 -0.25 -6.18
CA ASP A 227 -36.03 0.83 -5.28
C ASP A 227 -37.25 1.60 -5.81
N ASN A 228 -37.55 1.47 -7.10
CA ASN A 228 -38.73 2.03 -7.74
C ASN A 228 -39.84 1.00 -7.93
N ALA A 229 -39.70 -0.23 -7.43
CA ALA A 229 -40.71 -1.26 -7.51
C ALA A 229 -41.96 -0.80 -6.75
N PHE A 230 -43.10 -0.91 -7.44
CA PHE A 230 -44.39 -0.59 -6.86
C PHE A 230 -44.73 -1.56 -5.72
N GLY A 231 -45.22 -1.02 -4.59
CA GLY A 231 -45.56 -1.82 -3.39
C GLY A 231 -44.56 -1.67 -2.25
N ARG A 232 -43.42 -0.98 -2.45
CA ARG A 232 -42.52 -0.63 -1.34
C ARG A 232 -43.06 0.54 -0.52
N ASN A 233 -42.54 0.69 0.70
CA ASN A 233 -43.05 1.62 1.72
C ASN A 233 -43.32 3.06 1.22
N LYS A 234 -42.51 3.57 0.28
CA LYS A 234 -42.68 4.93 -0.25
C LYS A 234 -44.00 5.19 -1.02
N TYR A 235 -44.66 4.13 -1.52
CA TYR A 235 -45.94 4.27 -2.24
C TYR A 235 -47.14 4.04 -1.35
N ARG A 236 -47.00 3.42 -0.19
CA ARG A 236 -48.12 2.96 0.62
C ARG A 236 -48.99 4.10 1.15
N ASP A 237 -48.42 5.24 1.46
CA ASP A 237 -49.12 6.41 2.01
C ASP A 237 -49.67 7.35 0.92
N ILE A 238 -49.41 7.04 -0.36
CA ILE A 238 -49.91 7.87 -1.46
C ILE A 238 -51.33 7.49 -1.80
N VAL A 239 -52.24 8.49 -1.89
CA VAL A 239 -53.63 8.29 -2.34
C VAL A 239 -53.60 7.84 -3.80
N VAL A 240 -54.42 6.84 -4.10
CA VAL A 240 -54.52 6.29 -5.46
C VAL A 240 -55.09 7.34 -6.40
N SER A 241 -54.37 7.56 -7.50
CA SER A 241 -54.78 8.45 -8.60
C SER A 241 -54.78 7.68 -9.92
N ASN A 242 -55.19 8.32 -11.01
CA ASN A 242 -55.08 7.71 -12.34
C ASN A 242 -53.62 7.28 -12.60
N THR A 243 -53.37 5.99 -12.62
CA THR A 243 -52.03 5.41 -12.65
C THR A 243 -51.91 4.32 -13.72
N SER A 244 -50.80 4.26 -14.39
CA SER A 244 -50.45 3.12 -15.26
C SER A 244 -49.42 2.25 -14.57
N LEU A 245 -49.68 0.95 -14.46
CA LEU A 245 -48.80 -0.07 -13.90
C LEU A 245 -48.29 -0.97 -15.02
N TYR A 246 -46.99 -1.22 -15.01
CA TYR A 246 -46.32 -2.10 -15.96
C TYR A 246 -45.70 -3.28 -15.21
N PRO A 247 -45.85 -4.51 -15.71
CA PRO A 247 -45.25 -5.67 -15.05
C PRO A 247 -43.70 -5.63 -15.18
N ASN A 248 -43.05 -5.90 -14.08
CA ASN A 248 -41.62 -6.20 -14.09
C ASN A 248 -41.43 -7.69 -14.35
N VAL A 249 -40.88 -8.03 -15.50
CA VAL A 249 -40.69 -9.40 -15.93
C VAL A 249 -39.21 -9.73 -15.80
N VAL A 250 -38.90 -10.78 -15.06
CA VAL A 250 -37.55 -11.35 -14.94
C VAL A 250 -37.48 -12.55 -15.87
N TYR A 251 -36.45 -12.58 -16.69
CA TYR A 251 -36.26 -13.61 -17.67
C TYR A 251 -35.56 -14.81 -17.05
N GLU A 252 -35.95 -15.98 -17.42
CA GLU A 252 -35.15 -17.15 -17.16
C GLU A 252 -33.90 -17.12 -18.04
N VAL A 253 -32.78 -17.43 -17.40
CA VAL A 253 -31.50 -17.65 -18.05
C VAL A 253 -31.46 -19.13 -18.45
N GLU A 254 -31.41 -19.40 -19.75
CA GLU A 254 -31.34 -20.77 -20.24
C GLU A 254 -29.90 -21.22 -20.50
N ASP A 255 -29.55 -22.42 -20.04
CA ASP A 255 -28.28 -23.07 -20.38
C ASP A 255 -28.39 -23.67 -21.78
N VAL A 256 -27.74 -23.00 -22.73
CA VAL A 256 -27.74 -23.40 -24.14
C VAL A 256 -26.38 -23.90 -24.62
N THR A 257 -25.53 -24.34 -23.70
CA THR A 257 -24.14 -24.74 -23.97
C THR A 257 -24.00 -25.78 -25.11
N ASN A 258 -24.98 -26.69 -25.23
CA ASN A 258 -24.92 -27.77 -26.21
C ASN A 258 -26.11 -27.77 -27.20
N ASN A 259 -27.04 -26.85 -27.10
CA ASN A 259 -28.31 -26.89 -27.83
C ASN A 259 -28.79 -25.51 -28.31
N LYS A 260 -27.84 -24.61 -28.57
CA LYS A 260 -28.13 -23.23 -28.99
C LYS A 260 -29.08 -23.17 -30.21
N GLU A 261 -28.79 -23.97 -31.26
CA GLU A 261 -29.59 -24.02 -32.47
C GLU A 261 -30.99 -24.54 -32.16
N GLN A 262 -31.11 -25.68 -31.43
CA GLN A 262 -32.38 -26.26 -31.02
C GLN A 262 -33.19 -25.29 -30.11
N PHE A 263 -32.50 -24.53 -29.26
CA PHE A 263 -33.13 -23.48 -28.48
C PHE A 263 -33.72 -22.38 -29.38
N LEU A 264 -32.99 -21.93 -30.38
CA LEU A 264 -33.44 -20.89 -31.31
C LEU A 264 -34.60 -21.38 -32.21
N GLU A 265 -34.63 -22.67 -32.62
CA GLU A 265 -35.72 -23.27 -33.42
C GLU A 265 -37.10 -23.19 -32.74
N GLN A 266 -37.14 -23.03 -31.40
CA GLN A 266 -38.37 -22.86 -30.65
C GLN A 266 -39.04 -21.50 -30.87
N TYR A 267 -38.30 -20.55 -31.45
CA TYR A 267 -38.72 -19.16 -31.66
C TYR A 267 -38.81 -18.84 -33.15
N GLY A 268 -39.80 -18.01 -33.52
CA GLY A 268 -39.86 -17.49 -34.89
C GLY A 268 -38.65 -16.59 -35.22
N PRO A 269 -38.36 -16.36 -36.51
CA PRO A 269 -37.19 -15.61 -36.94
C PRO A 269 -37.05 -14.21 -36.29
N ASP A 270 -38.19 -13.52 -36.08
CA ASP A 270 -38.22 -12.20 -35.46
C ASP A 270 -37.96 -12.24 -33.93
N GLU A 271 -38.16 -13.39 -33.33
CA GLU A 271 -37.95 -13.62 -31.89
C GLU A 271 -36.53 -14.12 -31.60
N GLN A 272 -35.90 -14.82 -32.56
CA GLN A 272 -34.51 -15.29 -32.39
C GLN A 272 -33.52 -14.14 -32.18
N ASN A 273 -33.74 -13.00 -32.83
CA ASN A 273 -32.90 -11.79 -32.69
C ASN A 273 -33.05 -11.10 -31.32
N LYS A 274 -33.97 -11.55 -30.49
CA LYS A 274 -34.17 -11.01 -29.13
C LYS A 274 -33.33 -11.71 -28.07
N TRP A 275 -32.52 -12.68 -28.47
CA TRP A 275 -31.67 -13.44 -27.54
C TRP A 275 -30.22 -13.00 -27.66
N ILE A 276 -29.60 -12.80 -26.51
CA ILE A 276 -28.17 -12.60 -26.35
C ILE A 276 -27.57 -13.87 -25.74
N PHE A 277 -26.42 -14.24 -26.22
CA PHE A 277 -25.67 -15.38 -25.71
C PHE A 277 -24.44 -14.89 -24.95
N ILE A 278 -24.40 -15.22 -23.66
CA ILE A 278 -23.28 -14.93 -22.79
C ILE A 278 -22.50 -16.21 -22.58
N THR A 279 -21.21 -16.21 -22.94
CA THR A 279 -20.33 -17.34 -22.74
C THR A 279 -19.44 -17.08 -21.53
N PHE A 280 -19.38 -18.03 -20.61
CA PHE A 280 -18.44 -18.07 -19.48
C PHE A 280 -17.37 -19.09 -19.80
N ASP A 281 -16.14 -18.63 -20.04
CA ASP A 281 -15.00 -19.46 -20.39
C ASP A 281 -14.02 -19.54 -19.21
N ALA A 282 -13.86 -20.74 -18.68
CA ALA A 282 -12.91 -21.00 -17.59
C ALA A 282 -11.44 -20.98 -18.07
N GLY A 283 -11.17 -20.75 -19.36
CA GLY A 283 -9.83 -20.74 -19.92
C GLY A 283 -9.10 -22.07 -19.69
N LYS A 284 -8.01 -22.04 -18.93
CA LYS A 284 -7.25 -23.24 -18.57
C LYS A 284 -7.89 -24.05 -17.44
N GLY A 285 -8.89 -23.50 -16.78
CA GLY A 285 -9.60 -24.13 -15.66
C GLY A 285 -10.85 -24.89 -16.07
N GLN A 286 -11.68 -25.17 -15.11
CA GLN A 286 -12.97 -25.83 -15.27
C GLN A 286 -14.05 -25.14 -14.43
N LEU A 287 -15.27 -25.15 -14.92
CA LEU A 287 -16.43 -24.70 -14.18
C LEU A 287 -16.69 -25.60 -12.97
N THR A 288 -17.07 -25.03 -11.84
CA THR A 288 -17.12 -25.72 -10.55
C THR A 288 -18.10 -26.90 -10.51
N LYS A 289 -19.28 -26.73 -11.11
CA LYS A 289 -20.36 -27.73 -11.08
C LYS A 289 -20.33 -28.64 -12.30
N SER A 290 -20.35 -28.07 -13.50
CA SER A 290 -20.43 -28.81 -14.76
C SER A 290 -19.14 -29.51 -15.17
N LYS A 291 -18.00 -29.10 -14.62
CA LYS A 291 -16.66 -29.56 -15.00
C LYS A 291 -16.29 -29.33 -16.48
N LYS A 292 -17.06 -28.50 -17.18
CA LYS A 292 -16.76 -28.07 -18.55
C LYS A 292 -15.77 -26.90 -18.54
N THR A 293 -15.12 -26.66 -19.67
CA THR A 293 -14.25 -25.48 -19.84
C THR A 293 -15.05 -24.22 -20.11
N SER A 294 -16.25 -24.35 -20.67
CA SER A 294 -17.11 -23.18 -20.93
C SER A 294 -18.60 -23.52 -20.78
N LYS A 295 -19.39 -22.49 -20.60
CA LYS A 295 -20.85 -22.54 -20.51
C LYS A 295 -21.44 -21.35 -21.24
N MET A 296 -22.50 -21.60 -22.02
CA MET A 296 -23.25 -20.57 -22.71
C MET A 296 -24.66 -20.46 -22.15
N VAL A 297 -25.06 -19.26 -21.81
CA VAL A 297 -26.41 -18.96 -21.36
C VAL A 297 -27.11 -18.03 -22.33
N ALA A 298 -28.37 -18.29 -22.64
CA ALA A 298 -29.22 -17.40 -23.40
C ALA A 298 -29.96 -16.46 -22.48
N VAL A 299 -29.92 -15.18 -22.79
CA VAL A 299 -30.62 -14.11 -22.08
C VAL A 299 -31.41 -13.32 -23.11
N SER A 300 -32.65 -12.95 -22.80
CA SER A 300 -33.42 -12.13 -23.72
C SER A 300 -32.73 -10.77 -23.91
N ASN A 301 -32.59 -10.33 -25.17
CA ASN A 301 -32.09 -9.00 -25.55
C ASN A 301 -33.10 -7.95 -25.15
N ASN A 302 -33.08 -7.59 -23.92
CA ASN A 302 -34.07 -6.74 -23.31
C ASN A 302 -33.40 -5.44 -22.84
N LEU A 303 -34.04 -4.33 -23.08
CA LEU A 303 -33.64 -3.01 -22.66
C LEU A 303 -33.61 -2.82 -21.13
N TYR A 304 -33.93 -3.86 -20.37
CA TYR A 304 -33.98 -3.81 -18.90
C TYR A 304 -32.68 -4.32 -18.28
N SER A 305 -32.34 -3.72 -17.16
CA SER A 305 -31.20 -4.10 -16.36
C SER A 305 -31.30 -5.57 -15.92
N ILE A 306 -30.30 -6.35 -16.26
CA ILE A 306 -30.13 -7.72 -15.79
C ILE A 306 -29.50 -7.66 -14.40
N ASP A 307 -30.11 -8.29 -13.42
CA ASP A 307 -29.50 -8.48 -12.11
C ASP A 307 -28.76 -9.82 -12.10
N PHE A 308 -27.45 -9.78 -12.28
CA PHE A 308 -26.59 -10.96 -12.26
C PHE A 308 -26.46 -11.60 -10.86
N ASN A 309 -26.91 -10.92 -9.80
CA ASN A 309 -27.03 -11.49 -8.46
C ASN A 309 -28.36 -12.24 -8.26
N ASN A 310 -29.28 -12.14 -9.21
CA ASN A 310 -30.55 -12.87 -9.14
C ASN A 310 -30.28 -14.39 -9.07
N LYS A 311 -31.10 -15.09 -8.30
CA LYS A 311 -31.00 -16.53 -8.10
C LYS A 311 -30.97 -17.31 -9.42
N ASN A 312 -31.74 -16.90 -10.42
CA ASN A 312 -31.79 -17.55 -11.73
C ASN A 312 -30.45 -17.49 -12.47
N PHE A 313 -29.67 -16.40 -12.30
CA PHE A 313 -28.32 -16.30 -12.83
C PHE A 313 -27.31 -17.05 -11.96
N THR A 314 -27.32 -16.82 -10.64
CA THR A 314 -26.32 -17.42 -9.74
C THR A 314 -26.39 -18.93 -9.67
N GLU A 315 -27.57 -19.53 -9.97
CA GLU A 315 -27.71 -20.98 -10.09
C GLU A 315 -27.15 -21.52 -11.41
N LYS A 316 -27.18 -20.74 -12.48
CA LYS A 316 -26.73 -21.14 -13.82
C LYS A 316 -25.32 -20.66 -14.17
N ILE A 317 -24.86 -19.53 -13.59
CA ILE A 317 -23.49 -19.07 -13.70
C ILE A 317 -22.65 -19.76 -12.61
N GLU A 318 -21.67 -20.53 -13.04
CA GLU A 318 -20.75 -21.20 -12.15
C GLU A 318 -19.50 -20.34 -11.94
N THR A 319 -18.82 -20.47 -10.82
CA THR A 319 -17.44 -20.05 -10.69
C THR A 319 -16.53 -21.04 -11.40
N ALA A 320 -15.26 -20.70 -11.56
CA ALA A 320 -14.30 -21.59 -12.18
C ALA A 320 -13.25 -22.06 -11.16
N THR A 321 -12.63 -23.20 -11.43
CA THR A 321 -11.52 -23.75 -10.64
C THR A 321 -10.34 -24.04 -11.54
N LEU A 322 -9.14 -23.72 -11.03
CA LEU A 322 -7.86 -24.06 -11.64
C LEU A 322 -6.90 -24.44 -10.52
N ALA A 323 -6.25 -25.58 -10.64
CA ALA A 323 -5.32 -26.05 -9.62
C ALA A 323 -4.20 -25.02 -9.37
N GLY A 324 -3.87 -24.73 -8.12
CA GLY A 324 -2.88 -23.72 -7.74
C GLY A 324 -3.32 -22.28 -7.99
N HIS A 325 -4.63 -22.03 -8.14
CA HIS A 325 -5.16 -20.69 -8.40
C HIS A 325 -6.47 -20.48 -7.64
N THR A 326 -6.75 -19.23 -7.29
CA THR A 326 -8.05 -18.79 -6.77
C THR A 326 -8.81 -18.04 -7.85
N PHE A 327 -10.05 -18.41 -8.10
CA PHE A 327 -10.93 -17.67 -9.01
C PHE A 327 -11.23 -16.28 -8.44
N VAL A 328 -11.02 -15.24 -9.26
CA VAL A 328 -11.25 -13.85 -8.88
C VAL A 328 -12.61 -13.39 -9.36
N ARG A 329 -12.84 -13.41 -10.67
CA ARG A 329 -14.07 -12.90 -11.30
C ARG A 329 -14.17 -13.31 -12.75
N TRP A 330 -15.33 -13.04 -13.32
CA TRP A 330 -15.55 -13.07 -14.74
C TRP A 330 -15.28 -11.70 -15.36
N GLN A 331 -14.52 -11.63 -16.44
CA GLN A 331 -14.25 -10.41 -17.19
C GLN A 331 -14.11 -10.67 -18.69
N THR A 332 -14.39 -9.66 -19.51
CA THR A 332 -14.14 -9.72 -20.95
C THR A 332 -12.64 -9.62 -21.26
N GLU A 333 -12.25 -9.83 -22.51
CA GLU A 333 -10.85 -9.74 -22.96
C GLU A 333 -10.23 -8.36 -22.69
N ASP A 334 -11.01 -7.29 -22.81
CA ASP A 334 -10.57 -5.92 -22.49
C ASP A 334 -10.55 -5.59 -21.00
N GLY A 335 -10.88 -6.55 -20.12
CA GLY A 335 -10.88 -6.40 -18.67
C GLY A 335 -12.17 -5.86 -18.08
N THR A 336 -13.22 -5.65 -18.88
CA THR A 336 -14.53 -5.25 -18.36
C THR A 336 -15.12 -6.35 -17.49
N VAL A 337 -15.37 -6.03 -16.23
CA VAL A 337 -15.88 -6.98 -15.22
C VAL A 337 -17.35 -7.26 -15.48
N LEU A 338 -17.78 -8.52 -15.27
CA LEU A 338 -19.20 -8.87 -15.29
C LEU A 338 -19.96 -7.97 -14.30
N PRO A 339 -20.88 -7.14 -14.77
CA PRO A 339 -21.56 -6.20 -13.90
C PRO A 339 -22.50 -6.94 -12.93
N LYS A 340 -22.66 -6.43 -11.71
CA LYS A 340 -23.66 -6.95 -10.76
C LYS A 340 -25.08 -6.71 -11.27
N THR A 341 -25.29 -5.55 -11.86
CA THR A 341 -26.54 -5.14 -12.52
C THR A 341 -26.18 -4.35 -13.77
N GLY A 342 -26.90 -4.53 -14.85
CA GLY A 342 -26.65 -3.80 -16.08
C GLY A 342 -27.41 -4.34 -17.28
N THR A 343 -27.16 -3.75 -18.44
CA THR A 343 -27.68 -4.23 -19.72
C THR A 343 -26.54 -4.84 -20.51
N ILE A 344 -26.75 -6.04 -21.04
CA ILE A 344 -25.87 -6.64 -22.04
C ILE A 344 -26.60 -6.50 -23.38
N ALA A 345 -26.01 -5.73 -24.29
CA ALA A 345 -26.66 -5.38 -25.55
C ALA A 345 -26.22 -6.27 -26.74
N LYS A 346 -25.24 -7.12 -26.54
CA LYS A 346 -24.65 -7.99 -27.58
C LYS A 346 -24.17 -9.29 -26.98
N ASN A 347 -23.89 -10.27 -27.81
CA ASN A 347 -23.21 -11.50 -27.38
C ASN A 347 -21.86 -11.13 -26.78
N GLU A 348 -21.56 -11.72 -25.62
CA GLU A 348 -20.34 -11.40 -24.87
C GLU A 348 -19.69 -12.69 -24.35
N THR A 349 -18.37 -12.68 -24.28
CA THR A 349 -17.62 -13.76 -23.64
C THR A 349 -16.88 -13.21 -22.43
N TYR A 350 -17.14 -13.81 -21.29
CA TYR A 350 -16.44 -13.53 -20.04
C TYR A 350 -15.48 -14.69 -19.75
N THR A 351 -14.21 -14.34 -19.61
CA THR A 351 -13.15 -15.30 -19.24
C THR A 351 -12.88 -15.19 -17.74
N ALA A 352 -12.56 -16.31 -17.13
CA ALA A 352 -12.19 -16.36 -15.72
C ALA A 352 -10.84 -15.69 -15.48
N LEU A 353 -10.81 -14.70 -14.58
CA LEU A 353 -9.57 -14.19 -14.01
C LEU A 353 -9.22 -15.02 -12.78
N TYR A 354 -7.95 -15.45 -12.71
CA TYR A 354 -7.41 -16.22 -11.60
C TYR A 354 -6.26 -15.47 -10.93
N LEU A 355 -6.19 -15.60 -9.61
CA LEU A 355 -5.00 -15.29 -8.83
C LEU A 355 -4.18 -16.58 -8.71
N THR A 356 -2.95 -16.54 -9.19
CA THR A 356 -1.99 -17.66 -9.10
C THR A 356 -1.42 -17.74 -7.69
N HIS A 357 -1.39 -18.92 -7.09
CA HIS A 357 -0.70 -19.16 -5.83
C HIS A 357 0.82 -19.24 -6.06
N PRO A 358 1.66 -18.87 -5.10
CA PRO A 358 3.08 -19.17 -5.15
C PRO A 358 3.34 -20.65 -5.44
N ALA A 359 4.33 -20.94 -6.29
CA ALA A 359 4.66 -22.31 -6.67
C ALA A 359 5.10 -23.17 -5.48
N GLU A 360 5.76 -22.53 -4.52
CA GLU A 360 6.17 -23.12 -3.25
C GLU A 360 5.50 -22.37 -2.10
N LYS A 361 5.11 -23.11 -1.07
CA LYS A 361 4.54 -22.52 0.14
C LYS A 361 5.63 -21.80 0.93
N THR A 362 5.27 -20.66 1.51
CA THR A 362 6.15 -19.94 2.42
C THR A 362 6.34 -20.73 3.71
N ALA A 363 7.59 -21.03 4.04
CA ALA A 363 7.94 -21.65 5.31
C ALA A 363 7.73 -20.65 6.44
N VAL A 364 6.98 -21.06 7.47
CA VAL A 364 6.68 -20.24 8.64
C VAL A 364 7.05 -20.98 9.93
N PHE A 365 7.33 -20.23 10.97
CA PHE A 365 7.72 -20.78 12.27
C PHE A 365 6.54 -21.46 12.97
N ASN A 366 5.35 -20.90 12.84
CA ASN A 366 4.12 -21.41 13.44
C ASN A 366 2.92 -21.01 12.56
N GLU A 367 2.18 -22.00 12.04
CA GLU A 367 0.99 -21.76 11.21
C GLU A 367 -0.17 -21.06 11.94
N GLN A 368 -0.16 -21.06 13.28
CA GLN A 368 -1.19 -20.39 14.09
C GLN A 368 -0.87 -18.92 14.36
N GLN A 369 0.38 -18.52 14.19
CA GLN A 369 0.82 -17.16 14.45
C GLN A 369 2.06 -16.85 13.61
N LEU A 370 1.90 -16.04 12.58
CA LEU A 370 2.98 -15.60 11.70
C LEU A 370 3.63 -14.33 12.27
N THR A 371 4.95 -14.23 12.14
CA THR A 371 5.68 -12.99 12.36
C THR A 371 5.31 -11.94 11.30
N ALA A 372 5.56 -10.65 11.58
CA ALA A 372 5.36 -9.57 10.63
C ALA A 372 6.18 -9.80 9.35
N THR A 373 7.43 -10.24 9.50
CA THR A 373 8.33 -10.53 8.37
C THR A 373 7.87 -11.72 7.53
N GLU A 374 7.29 -12.76 8.13
CA GLU A 374 6.71 -13.88 7.39
C GLU A 374 5.49 -13.45 6.58
N LYS A 375 4.64 -12.58 7.14
CA LYS A 375 3.52 -11.98 6.41
C LYS A 375 3.99 -11.15 5.21
N GLU A 376 5.03 -10.33 5.37
CA GLU A 376 5.62 -9.56 4.28
C GLU A 376 6.18 -10.46 3.17
N ARG A 377 6.91 -11.54 3.52
CA ARG A 377 7.40 -12.52 2.55
C ARG A 377 6.26 -13.19 1.79
N LEU A 378 5.17 -13.53 2.48
CA LEU A 378 4.00 -14.13 1.86
C LEU A 378 3.31 -13.17 0.90
N ILE A 379 3.16 -11.89 1.27
CA ILE A 379 2.63 -10.84 0.40
C ILE A 379 3.50 -10.73 -0.87
N GLN A 380 4.83 -10.69 -0.71
CA GLN A 380 5.74 -10.61 -1.84
C GLN A 380 5.65 -11.84 -2.74
N ALA A 381 5.59 -13.04 -2.17
CA ALA A 381 5.44 -14.29 -2.93
C ALA A 381 4.16 -14.31 -3.77
N ILE A 382 3.05 -13.74 -3.26
CA ILE A 382 1.81 -13.60 -4.03
C ILE A 382 1.98 -12.61 -5.18
N TYR A 383 2.64 -11.46 -4.97
CA TYR A 383 2.93 -10.51 -6.06
C TYR A 383 3.82 -11.14 -7.14
N ASP A 384 4.87 -11.84 -6.73
CA ASP A 384 5.82 -12.50 -7.65
C ASP A 384 5.15 -13.60 -8.48
N ALA A 385 4.16 -14.30 -7.92
CA ALA A 385 3.36 -15.28 -8.64
C ALA A 385 2.38 -14.64 -9.64
N ASN A 386 2.12 -13.31 -9.54
CA ASN A 386 1.11 -12.59 -10.32
C ASN A 386 1.65 -11.33 -11.01
N PRO A 387 2.77 -11.38 -11.74
CA PRO A 387 3.43 -10.19 -12.28
C PRO A 387 2.55 -9.40 -13.25
N ASN A 388 1.68 -10.10 -14.01
CA ASN A 388 0.78 -9.48 -14.98
C ASN A 388 -0.49 -8.86 -14.35
N SER A 389 -0.78 -9.20 -13.11
CA SER A 389 -1.96 -8.74 -12.36
C SER A 389 -1.61 -7.71 -11.29
N THR A 390 -0.33 -7.40 -11.08
CA THR A 390 0.13 -6.46 -10.04
C THR A 390 -0.54 -5.10 -10.15
N GLY A 391 -0.74 -4.58 -11.37
CA GLY A 391 -1.44 -3.32 -11.61
C GLY A 391 -2.96 -3.37 -11.38
N LEU A 392 -3.54 -4.55 -11.19
CA LEU A 392 -4.96 -4.75 -10.90
C LEU A 392 -5.22 -4.94 -9.40
N ILE A 393 -4.19 -5.25 -8.61
CA ILE A 393 -4.29 -5.48 -7.17
C ILE A 393 -4.12 -4.14 -6.45
N GLU A 394 -5.10 -3.77 -5.63
CA GLU A 394 -5.06 -2.60 -4.76
C GLU A 394 -4.23 -2.89 -3.50
N SER A 395 -4.49 -4.01 -2.84
CA SER A 395 -3.78 -4.40 -1.63
C SER A 395 -3.86 -5.90 -1.35
N ILE A 396 -2.87 -6.39 -0.60
CA ILE A 396 -2.84 -7.73 -0.04
C ILE A 396 -2.63 -7.60 1.47
N THR A 397 -3.45 -8.29 2.25
CA THR A 397 -3.30 -8.41 3.71
C THR A 397 -3.24 -9.87 4.09
N VAL A 398 -2.41 -10.19 5.07
CA VAL A 398 -2.23 -11.56 5.58
C VAL A 398 -2.68 -11.63 7.03
N SER A 399 -3.51 -12.60 7.34
CA SER A 399 -3.97 -12.87 8.72
C SER A 399 -2.87 -13.45 9.59
N GLU A 400 -3.11 -13.51 10.90
CA GLU A 400 -2.19 -14.17 11.85
C GLU A 400 -1.91 -15.64 11.49
N THR A 401 -2.87 -16.30 10.86
CA THR A 401 -2.81 -17.72 10.48
C THR A 401 -2.43 -17.95 9.02
N GLY A 402 -1.96 -16.91 8.30
CA GLY A 402 -1.42 -17.03 6.94
C GLY A 402 -2.46 -17.04 5.81
N ALA A 403 -3.76 -16.83 6.08
CA ALA A 403 -4.72 -16.61 5.00
C ALA A 403 -4.53 -15.20 4.41
N ALA A 404 -4.48 -15.11 3.09
CA ALA A 404 -4.28 -13.83 2.39
C ALA A 404 -5.60 -13.32 1.82
N THR A 405 -5.91 -12.04 2.10
CA THR A 405 -7.01 -11.31 1.48
C THR A 405 -6.43 -10.37 0.43
N VAL A 406 -6.83 -10.55 -0.82
CA VAL A 406 -6.40 -9.75 -1.97
C VAL A 406 -7.57 -8.90 -2.43
N ILE A 407 -7.38 -7.60 -2.47
CA ILE A 407 -8.35 -6.59 -2.91
C ILE A 407 -7.88 -6.05 -4.26
N TYR A 408 -8.78 -6.04 -5.23
CA TYR A 408 -8.53 -5.52 -6.58
C TYR A 408 -9.06 -4.09 -6.71
N ASN A 409 -8.51 -3.31 -7.65
CA ASN A 409 -8.86 -1.90 -7.89
C ASN A 409 -10.36 -1.66 -8.19
N ASP A 410 -11.10 -2.69 -8.56
CA ASP A 410 -12.55 -2.64 -8.80
C ASP A 410 -13.37 -3.02 -7.55
N GLY A 411 -12.73 -3.23 -6.41
CA GLY A 411 -13.33 -3.65 -5.14
C GLY A 411 -13.59 -5.16 -5.04
N THR A 412 -13.24 -5.96 -6.06
CA THR A 412 -13.31 -7.43 -5.94
C THR A 412 -12.35 -7.90 -4.87
N THR A 413 -12.83 -8.74 -3.96
CA THR A 413 -12.03 -9.29 -2.88
C THR A 413 -12.01 -10.81 -2.97
N VAL A 414 -10.83 -11.40 -2.86
CA VAL A 414 -10.65 -12.85 -2.79
C VAL A 414 -9.79 -13.24 -1.60
N ILE A 415 -10.05 -14.41 -1.04
CA ILE A 415 -9.30 -14.98 0.07
C ILE A 415 -8.61 -16.25 -0.41
N VAL A 416 -7.30 -16.29 -0.24
CA VAL A 416 -6.51 -17.50 -0.43
C VAL A 416 -6.28 -18.13 0.93
N GLN A 417 -6.57 -19.42 1.04
CA GLN A 417 -6.47 -20.12 2.31
C GLN A 417 -5.00 -20.32 2.71
N ALA A 418 -4.73 -20.29 4.00
CA ALA A 418 -3.40 -20.53 4.54
C ALA A 418 -2.79 -21.86 4.06
N THR A 419 -3.63 -22.90 3.98
CA THR A 419 -3.22 -24.23 3.50
C THR A 419 -2.63 -24.26 2.11
N ASP A 420 -2.91 -23.24 1.28
CA ASP A 420 -2.38 -23.13 -0.08
C ASP A 420 -1.10 -22.28 -0.13
N LEU A 421 -0.81 -21.53 0.93
CA LEU A 421 0.20 -20.48 0.95
C LEU A 421 1.38 -20.78 1.88
N ILE A 422 1.15 -21.43 3.00
CA ILE A 422 2.16 -21.61 4.05
C ILE A 422 2.38 -23.08 4.42
N THR A 423 3.52 -23.33 5.03
CA THR A 423 3.85 -24.62 5.67
C THR A 423 4.71 -24.37 6.91
N GLU A 424 4.39 -25.02 8.03
CA GLU A 424 5.22 -24.95 9.22
C GLU A 424 6.55 -25.69 8.98
N ASP A 425 7.63 -24.93 8.96
CA ASP A 425 9.01 -25.41 8.89
C ASP A 425 9.89 -24.46 9.69
N LYS A 426 10.07 -24.78 10.95
CA LYS A 426 10.80 -23.94 11.91
C LYS A 426 12.27 -23.73 11.55
N ASP A 427 12.90 -24.72 10.94
CA ASP A 427 14.31 -24.66 10.60
C ASP A 427 14.52 -23.74 9.39
N THR A 428 13.66 -23.87 8.37
CA THR A 428 13.66 -22.96 7.23
C THR A 428 13.25 -21.53 7.66
N ALA A 429 12.25 -21.36 8.51
CA ALA A 429 11.83 -20.06 9.03
C ALA A 429 12.97 -19.34 9.79
N ARG A 430 13.70 -20.06 10.68
CA ARG A 430 14.91 -19.52 11.33
C ARG A 430 16.00 -19.16 10.33
N SER A 431 16.23 -20.00 9.34
CA SER A 431 17.23 -19.74 8.29
C SER A 431 16.89 -18.47 7.50
N LEU A 432 15.63 -18.27 7.17
CA LEU A 432 15.15 -17.05 6.52
C LEU A 432 15.27 -15.81 7.42
N ALA A 433 14.97 -15.94 8.72
CA ALA A 433 15.16 -14.87 9.68
C ALA A 433 16.65 -14.46 9.80
N LYS A 434 17.54 -15.44 9.85
CA LYS A 434 19.01 -15.17 9.83
C LYS A 434 19.48 -14.52 8.54
N ALA A 435 18.90 -14.91 7.39
CA ALA A 435 19.20 -14.25 6.11
C ALA A 435 18.77 -12.77 6.11
N ASP A 436 17.69 -12.43 6.79
CA ASP A 436 17.29 -11.03 6.97
C ASP A 436 18.25 -10.25 7.88
N ILE A 437 18.76 -10.86 8.94
CA ILE A 437 19.81 -10.29 9.79
C ILE A 437 21.12 -10.12 9.00
N GLU A 438 21.50 -11.11 8.19
CA GLU A 438 22.69 -11.04 7.34
C GLU A 438 22.59 -9.90 6.33
N ARG A 439 21.41 -9.70 5.71
CA ARG A 439 21.18 -8.58 4.78
C ARG A 439 21.36 -7.25 5.49
N ALA A 440 20.74 -7.05 6.66
CA ALA A 440 20.93 -5.83 7.45
C ALA A 440 22.41 -5.61 7.83
N ALA A 441 23.13 -6.68 8.15
CA ALA A 441 24.57 -6.60 8.45
C ALA A 441 25.41 -6.23 7.22
N ILE A 442 25.08 -6.75 6.03
CA ILE A 442 25.75 -6.38 4.77
C ILE A 442 25.50 -4.91 4.46
N GLU A 443 24.23 -4.47 4.49
CA GLU A 443 23.87 -3.07 4.23
C GLU A 443 24.60 -2.12 5.20
N LYS A 444 24.66 -2.45 6.49
CA LYS A 444 25.39 -1.65 7.47
C LYS A 444 26.91 -1.65 7.25
N LYS A 445 27.51 -2.78 6.86
CA LYS A 445 28.93 -2.85 6.50
C LYS A 445 29.24 -1.99 5.27
N ASP A 446 28.33 -1.94 4.29
CA ASP A 446 28.48 -1.08 3.11
C ASP A 446 28.37 0.41 3.48
N GLU A 447 27.47 0.80 4.39
CA GLU A 447 27.41 2.16 4.94
C GLU A 447 28.72 2.53 5.66
N ILE A 448 29.26 1.63 6.51
CA ILE A 448 30.53 1.83 7.20
C ILE A 448 31.67 2.01 6.19
N ASN A 449 31.75 1.18 5.17
CA ASN A 449 32.78 1.27 4.13
C ASN A 449 32.69 2.57 3.32
N ALA A 450 31.48 3.08 3.07
CA ALA A 450 31.24 4.35 2.40
C ALA A 450 31.42 5.57 3.30
N SER A 451 31.53 5.39 4.62
CA SER A 451 31.65 6.47 5.60
C SER A 451 33.00 7.19 5.56
N ASN A 452 33.08 8.34 6.23
CA ASN A 452 34.31 9.12 6.38
C ASN A 452 35.18 8.64 7.56
N PHE A 453 35.00 7.42 8.03
CA PHE A 453 35.85 6.82 9.06
C PHE A 453 37.24 6.49 8.55
N THR A 454 38.19 6.38 9.48
CA THR A 454 39.48 5.78 9.16
C THR A 454 39.33 4.27 8.99
N ASP A 455 40.29 3.63 8.32
CA ASP A 455 40.23 2.19 8.06
C ASP A 455 40.21 1.37 9.37
N GLU A 456 40.89 1.88 10.42
CA GLU A 456 40.85 1.27 11.74
C GLU A 456 39.48 1.43 12.42
N GLU A 457 38.84 2.62 12.30
CA GLU A 457 37.48 2.85 12.81
C GLU A 457 36.46 1.98 12.05
N LYS A 458 36.58 1.87 10.71
CA LYS A 458 35.75 0.98 9.91
C LYS A 458 35.89 -0.46 10.35
N ALA A 459 37.12 -0.94 10.55
CA ALA A 459 37.35 -2.30 11.02
C ALA A 459 36.75 -2.57 12.40
N GLU A 460 36.76 -1.60 13.30
CA GLU A 460 36.13 -1.73 14.61
C GLU A 460 34.59 -1.74 14.50
N LYS A 461 34.02 -0.83 13.71
CA LYS A 461 32.56 -0.80 13.46
C LYS A 461 32.07 -2.06 12.76
N ILE A 462 32.82 -2.63 11.83
CA ILE A 462 32.49 -3.92 11.22
C ILE A 462 32.47 -5.04 12.26
N LYS A 463 33.38 -5.07 13.22
CA LYS A 463 33.33 -6.04 14.34
C LYS A 463 32.09 -5.84 15.23
N GLU A 464 31.67 -4.57 15.47
CA GLU A 464 30.41 -4.29 16.20
C GLU A 464 29.21 -4.90 15.44
N VAL A 465 29.15 -4.73 14.10
CA VAL A 465 28.10 -5.35 13.25
C VAL A 465 28.13 -6.88 13.35
N GLU A 466 29.33 -7.49 13.29
CA GLU A 466 29.48 -8.94 13.37
C GLU A 466 29.07 -9.49 14.75
N ALA A 467 29.37 -8.77 15.82
CA ALA A 467 28.95 -9.12 17.17
C ALA A 467 27.41 -9.02 17.33
N ALA A 468 26.80 -7.95 16.79
CA ALA A 468 25.36 -7.78 16.80
C ALA A 468 24.65 -8.87 15.97
N GLN A 469 25.18 -9.19 14.78
CA GLN A 469 24.69 -10.27 13.91
C GLN A 469 24.75 -11.63 14.63
N ASN A 470 25.87 -11.96 15.28
CA ASN A 470 26.02 -13.20 16.01
C ASN A 470 25.04 -13.28 17.20
N THR A 471 24.84 -12.18 17.92
CA THR A 471 23.88 -12.10 19.02
C THR A 471 22.46 -12.34 18.54
N ALA A 472 22.07 -11.69 17.46
CA ALA A 472 20.75 -11.86 16.83
C ALA A 472 20.54 -13.30 16.34
N ASN A 473 21.53 -13.89 15.66
CA ASN A 473 21.47 -15.27 15.17
C ASN A 473 21.31 -16.28 16.31
N ASN A 474 22.02 -16.09 17.43
CA ASN A 474 21.89 -16.94 18.60
C ASN A 474 20.50 -16.81 19.24
N ALA A 475 19.94 -15.61 19.29
CA ALA A 475 18.59 -15.39 19.79
C ALA A 475 17.52 -16.02 18.88
N ILE A 476 17.69 -15.97 17.55
CA ILE A 476 16.83 -16.65 16.57
C ILE A 476 16.90 -18.17 16.76
N ASP A 477 18.09 -18.73 16.96
CA ASP A 477 18.25 -20.18 17.21
C ASP A 477 17.59 -20.63 18.52
N ALA A 478 17.66 -19.80 19.55
CA ALA A 478 17.08 -20.08 20.86
C ALA A 478 15.55 -19.84 20.93
N ALA A 479 14.96 -19.14 19.95
CA ALA A 479 13.54 -18.82 19.94
C ALA A 479 12.69 -20.10 19.95
N ALA A 480 11.81 -20.23 20.94
CA ALA A 480 10.86 -21.33 21.08
C ALA A 480 9.46 -20.96 20.59
N THR A 481 9.13 -19.67 20.57
CA THR A 481 7.84 -19.11 20.19
C THR A 481 7.98 -18.11 19.04
N THR A 482 6.90 -17.81 18.34
CA THR A 482 6.85 -16.78 17.28
C THR A 482 7.22 -15.40 17.83
N ASP A 483 6.73 -15.04 19.01
CA ASP A 483 7.04 -13.74 19.64
C ASP A 483 8.53 -13.60 19.96
N GLU A 484 9.18 -14.68 20.41
CA GLU A 484 10.63 -14.70 20.65
C GLU A 484 11.41 -14.56 19.34
N LEU A 485 10.97 -15.22 18.27
CA LEU A 485 11.57 -15.09 16.93
C LEU A 485 11.43 -13.66 16.39
N GLU A 486 10.22 -13.10 16.43
CA GLU A 486 9.93 -11.72 16.02
C GLU A 486 10.77 -10.71 16.80
N LYS A 487 10.84 -10.89 18.11
CA LYS A 487 11.66 -10.07 19.00
C LYS A 487 13.14 -10.15 18.63
N ALA A 488 13.69 -11.36 18.46
CA ALA A 488 15.09 -11.57 18.10
C ALA A 488 15.43 -10.90 16.77
N LEU A 489 14.53 -11.00 15.78
CA LEU A 489 14.69 -10.41 14.47
C LEU A 489 14.63 -8.86 14.54
N THR A 490 13.63 -8.31 15.22
CA THR A 490 13.42 -6.86 15.32
C THR A 490 14.55 -6.19 16.13
N GLU A 491 14.90 -6.73 17.30
CA GLU A 491 15.97 -6.20 18.14
C GLU A 491 17.33 -6.36 17.46
N GLY A 492 17.55 -7.49 16.77
CA GLY A 492 18.78 -7.73 16.01
C GLY A 492 18.98 -6.72 14.89
N LYS A 493 17.98 -6.48 14.07
CA LYS A 493 18.00 -5.45 13.03
C LYS A 493 18.24 -4.06 13.60
N ALA A 494 17.46 -3.67 14.64
CA ALA A 494 17.58 -2.36 15.28
C ALA A 494 19.00 -2.14 15.88
N THR A 495 19.60 -3.17 16.46
CA THR A 495 20.95 -3.11 17.01
C THR A 495 21.99 -2.87 15.90
N ILE A 496 21.88 -3.58 14.78
CA ILE A 496 22.76 -3.41 13.62
C ILE A 496 22.58 -2.02 13.01
N GLU A 497 21.35 -1.62 12.76
CA GLU A 497 21.01 -0.30 12.17
C GLU A 497 21.47 0.86 13.06
N GLY A 498 21.41 0.68 14.37
CA GLY A 498 21.80 1.70 15.36
C GLY A 498 23.30 1.96 15.47
N ILE A 499 24.16 1.19 14.80
CA ILE A 499 25.61 1.41 14.77
C ILE A 499 25.90 2.72 14.03
N ASP A 500 26.57 3.67 14.72
CA ASP A 500 26.89 4.98 14.15
C ASP A 500 27.87 4.87 12.97
N THR A 501 27.52 5.53 11.87
CA THR A 501 28.31 5.62 10.63
C THR A 501 28.63 7.07 10.23
N THR A 502 28.34 8.05 11.11
CA THR A 502 28.33 9.48 10.74
C THR A 502 29.57 10.23 11.21
N THR A 503 30.12 9.87 12.38
CA THR A 503 31.12 10.69 13.06
C THR A 503 32.39 9.92 13.34
N SER A 504 33.48 10.24 12.60
CA SER A 504 34.84 9.74 12.92
C SER A 504 35.37 10.43 14.19
N ALA A 505 35.49 9.67 15.26
CA ALA A 505 36.03 10.16 16.52
C ALA A 505 37.50 10.63 16.36
N LYS A 506 38.32 9.89 15.62
CA LYS A 506 39.71 10.22 15.35
C LYS A 506 39.87 11.57 14.62
N LYS A 507 39.04 11.83 13.58
CA LYS A 507 39.06 13.08 12.82
C LYS A 507 38.51 14.23 13.64
N ALA A 508 37.45 13.99 14.42
CA ALA A 508 36.85 15.00 15.32
C ALA A 508 37.85 15.45 16.39
N ASP A 509 38.57 14.52 17.03
CA ASP A 509 39.58 14.82 18.02
C ASP A 509 40.76 15.56 17.38
N ALA A 510 41.17 15.19 16.16
CA ALA A 510 42.23 15.87 15.43
C ALA A 510 41.85 17.34 15.13
N LYS A 511 40.62 17.57 14.65
CA LYS A 511 40.10 18.94 14.39
C LYS A 511 40.02 19.77 15.66
N LYS A 512 39.59 19.17 16.79
CA LYS A 512 39.57 19.87 18.06
C LYS A 512 40.98 20.28 18.49
N ASN A 513 41.94 19.38 18.39
CA ASN A 513 43.32 19.69 18.68
C ASN A 513 43.92 20.76 17.77
N LEU A 514 43.49 20.82 16.49
CA LEU A 514 43.86 21.87 15.56
C LEU A 514 43.25 23.21 15.94
N GLU A 515 41.99 23.22 16.37
CA GLU A 515 41.26 24.41 16.84
C GLU A 515 41.96 25.06 18.03
N ASP A 516 42.42 24.25 18.99
CA ASP A 516 43.15 24.78 20.17
C ASP A 516 44.43 25.52 19.73
N VAL A 517 45.19 24.97 18.77
CA VAL A 517 46.38 25.65 18.23
C VAL A 517 46.04 26.89 17.40
N TYR A 518 44.96 26.80 16.61
CA TYR A 518 44.45 27.95 15.86
C TYR A 518 44.08 29.11 16.79
N ASN A 519 43.33 28.84 17.87
CA ASN A 519 42.92 29.88 18.83
C ASN A 519 44.12 30.50 19.53
N ALA A 520 45.09 29.70 19.95
CA ALA A 520 46.32 30.22 20.54
C ALA A 520 47.09 31.14 19.57
N LYS A 521 47.18 30.77 18.29
CA LYS A 521 47.86 31.62 17.28
C LYS A 521 47.06 32.89 16.96
N LYS A 522 45.72 32.78 16.91
CA LYS A 522 44.83 33.94 16.75
C LYS A 522 45.03 34.96 17.86
N ASP A 523 45.12 34.49 19.10
CA ASP A 523 45.43 35.36 20.25
C ASP A 523 46.81 36.01 20.13
N ALA A 524 47.80 35.22 19.66
CA ALA A 524 49.14 35.73 19.42
C ALA A 524 49.16 36.83 18.32
N ILE A 525 48.41 36.69 17.23
CA ILE A 525 48.24 37.70 16.20
C ILE A 525 47.58 38.94 16.80
N THR A 526 46.51 38.76 17.55
CA THR A 526 45.74 39.86 18.17
C THR A 526 46.60 40.69 19.09
N ASN A 527 47.41 40.06 19.92
CA ASN A 527 48.26 40.68 20.94
C ASN A 527 49.65 41.08 20.41
N SER A 528 49.94 40.86 19.12
CA SER A 528 51.22 41.19 18.50
C SER A 528 51.39 42.71 18.32
N GLY A 529 52.62 43.16 18.12
CA GLY A 529 52.97 44.54 17.76
C GLY A 529 52.76 44.88 16.26
N LEU A 530 52.09 43.99 15.50
CA LEU A 530 51.78 44.17 14.08
C LEU A 530 50.75 45.31 13.88
N THR A 531 50.73 45.92 12.70
CA THR A 531 49.66 46.85 12.30
C THR A 531 48.34 46.12 12.08
N ALA A 532 47.22 46.82 12.00
CA ALA A 532 45.88 46.24 11.78
C ALA A 532 45.82 45.48 10.44
N GLU A 533 46.44 46.02 9.40
CA GLU A 533 46.52 45.44 8.07
C GLU A 533 47.39 44.16 8.06
N GLU A 534 48.53 44.18 8.76
CA GLU A 534 49.40 43.03 8.94
C GLU A 534 48.67 41.94 9.75
N LYS A 535 47.97 42.30 10.82
CA LYS A 535 47.11 41.35 11.60
C LYS A 535 46.05 40.72 10.74
N ALA A 536 45.35 41.51 9.90
CA ALA A 536 44.35 40.97 8.97
C ALA A 536 44.98 39.97 7.97
N THR A 537 46.17 40.29 7.45
CA THR A 537 46.91 39.38 6.55
C THR A 537 47.29 38.08 7.27
N LYS A 538 47.83 38.16 8.49
CA LYS A 538 48.21 36.99 9.28
C LYS A 538 46.99 36.18 9.73
N GLN A 539 45.86 36.79 9.99
CA GLN A 539 44.62 36.08 10.24
C GLN A 539 44.16 35.30 9.00
N ALA A 540 44.24 35.90 7.81
CA ALA A 540 43.87 35.22 6.58
C ALA A 540 44.83 34.01 6.28
N GLU A 541 46.16 34.16 6.57
CA GLU A 541 47.10 33.05 6.50
C GLU A 541 46.72 31.93 7.49
N LEU A 542 46.34 32.29 8.73
CA LEU A 542 45.92 31.37 9.77
C LEU A 542 44.63 30.62 9.40
N ASP A 543 43.62 31.34 8.90
CA ASP A 543 42.36 30.76 8.48
C ASP A 543 42.57 29.75 7.33
N LYS A 544 43.43 30.11 6.39
CA LYS A 544 43.81 29.24 5.27
C LYS A 544 44.56 27.97 5.76
N ALA A 545 45.53 28.13 6.66
CA ALA A 545 46.29 27.01 7.21
C ALA A 545 45.38 26.03 7.96
N LYS A 546 44.42 26.54 8.74
CA LYS A 546 43.39 25.74 9.41
C LYS A 546 42.54 25.00 8.40
N ALA A 547 41.97 25.70 7.39
CA ALA A 547 41.09 25.09 6.39
C ALA A 547 41.82 24.01 5.58
N ASP A 548 43.06 24.23 5.19
CA ASP A 548 43.87 23.25 4.47
C ASP A 548 44.17 22.00 5.33
N ALA A 549 44.43 22.20 6.63
CA ALA A 549 44.65 21.12 7.58
C ALA A 549 43.35 20.31 7.84
N GLU A 550 42.23 20.95 8.05
CA GLU A 550 40.92 20.29 8.21
C GLU A 550 40.56 19.47 6.99
N LYS A 551 40.78 20.00 5.79
CA LYS A 551 40.60 19.27 4.53
C LYS A 551 41.51 18.05 4.43
N ALA A 552 42.77 18.16 4.84
CA ALA A 552 43.72 17.04 4.85
C ALA A 552 43.32 15.99 5.89
N ILE A 553 42.85 16.38 7.07
CA ILE A 553 42.29 15.48 8.10
C ILE A 553 41.09 14.73 7.55
N ASP A 554 40.16 15.41 6.88
CA ASP A 554 38.99 14.79 6.30
C ASP A 554 39.33 13.80 5.17
N ALA A 555 40.32 14.11 4.37
CA ALA A 555 40.76 13.27 3.27
C ALA A 555 41.60 12.05 3.71
N ALA A 556 42.10 12.03 4.93
CA ALA A 556 42.93 10.93 5.44
C ALA A 556 42.09 9.65 5.55
N THR A 557 42.64 8.53 5.11
CA THR A 557 41.98 7.21 5.07
C THR A 557 42.29 6.35 6.29
N ASP A 558 43.38 6.63 6.99
CA ASP A 558 43.83 5.89 8.18
C ASP A 558 44.20 6.82 9.32
N ASN A 559 44.39 6.28 10.53
CA ASN A 559 44.72 7.05 11.72
C ASN A 559 46.08 7.74 11.58
N ALA A 560 47.07 7.11 10.95
CA ALA A 560 48.38 7.67 10.72
C ALA A 560 48.33 8.88 9.78
N GLY A 561 47.52 8.82 8.75
CA GLY A 561 47.22 9.94 7.84
C GLY A 561 46.59 11.12 8.56
N VAL A 562 45.61 10.86 9.46
CA VAL A 562 44.97 11.88 10.30
C VAL A 562 46.03 12.57 11.18
N ASP A 563 46.89 11.80 11.86
CA ASP A 563 47.95 12.32 12.71
C ASP A 563 49.00 13.15 11.90
N THR A 564 49.35 12.67 10.70
CA THR A 564 50.23 13.38 9.78
C THR A 564 49.65 14.73 9.35
N ALA A 565 48.35 14.75 8.97
CA ALA A 565 47.62 15.95 8.57
C ALA A 565 47.54 16.95 9.72
N LEU A 566 47.19 16.48 10.93
CA LEU A 566 47.15 17.31 12.14
C LEU A 566 48.49 17.93 12.47
N ASN A 567 49.57 17.10 12.48
CA ASN A 567 50.91 17.58 12.81
C ASN A 567 51.43 18.60 11.79
N LYS A 568 51.16 18.38 10.49
CA LYS A 568 51.46 19.33 9.44
C LYS A 568 50.69 20.63 9.64
N GLY A 569 49.38 20.57 9.89
CA GLY A 569 48.56 21.76 10.13
C GLY A 569 49.04 22.57 11.34
N LYS A 570 49.38 21.89 12.44
CA LYS A 570 49.99 22.53 13.61
C LYS A 570 51.31 23.23 13.27
N ALA A 571 52.17 22.61 12.45
CA ALA A 571 53.41 23.18 12.01
C ALA A 571 53.20 24.41 11.11
N ASP A 572 52.27 24.32 10.15
CA ASP A 572 51.93 25.43 9.26
C ASP A 572 51.37 26.65 10.05
N ILE A 573 50.48 26.40 11.02
CA ILE A 573 49.98 27.45 11.94
C ILE A 573 51.13 28.02 12.77
N ALA A 574 52.01 27.18 13.31
CA ALA A 574 53.15 27.67 14.12
C ALA A 574 54.12 28.51 13.31
N ALA A 575 54.31 28.23 12.05
CA ALA A 575 55.22 28.93 11.14
C ALA A 575 54.78 30.37 10.81
N ILE A 576 53.53 30.74 11.09
CA ILE A 576 53.03 32.10 10.88
C ILE A 576 53.77 33.03 11.84
N ASP A 577 54.65 33.86 11.30
CA ASP A 577 55.45 34.80 12.10
C ASP A 577 54.62 36.03 12.54
N THR A 578 54.64 36.28 13.85
CA THR A 578 53.97 37.39 14.51
C THR A 578 54.93 38.23 15.38
N SER A 579 56.25 37.96 15.25
CA SER A 579 57.27 38.50 16.14
C SER A 579 57.62 39.97 15.83
N ALA A 580 57.58 40.37 14.56
CA ALA A 580 57.94 41.70 14.14
C ALA A 580 57.01 42.24 13.04
N SER A 581 56.79 43.54 13.02
CA SER A 581 56.03 44.23 11.96
C SER A 581 57.01 44.61 10.85
N PRO A 582 56.94 44.01 9.64
CA PRO A 582 57.69 44.44 8.47
C PRO A 582 57.50 45.92 8.13
N LYS A 583 56.26 46.42 8.27
CA LYS A 583 55.94 47.83 8.02
C LYS A 583 56.68 48.77 8.95
N LYS A 584 56.67 48.48 10.27
CA LYS A 584 57.40 49.28 11.28
C LYS A 584 58.89 49.16 11.11
N ALA A 585 59.39 47.98 10.76
CA ALA A 585 60.80 47.75 10.51
C ALA A 585 61.29 48.54 9.30
N ALA A 586 60.55 48.56 8.19
CA ALA A 586 60.87 49.38 7.01
C ALA A 586 60.86 50.88 7.34
N ALA A 587 59.84 51.36 8.06
CA ALA A 587 59.77 52.76 8.47
C ALA A 587 60.94 53.16 9.37
N LYS A 588 61.37 52.31 10.29
CA LYS A 588 62.59 52.57 11.10
C LYS A 588 63.84 52.62 10.27
N GLN A 589 63.98 51.79 9.22
CA GLN A 589 65.10 51.84 8.31
C GLN A 589 65.09 53.17 7.53
N ASP A 590 63.93 53.59 6.99
CA ASP A 590 63.80 54.87 6.27
C ASP A 590 64.09 56.03 7.18
N LEU A 591 63.65 56.02 8.45
CA LEU A 591 63.96 57.01 9.48
C LEU A 591 65.48 57.08 9.77
N GLU A 592 66.15 55.89 9.86
CA GLU A 592 67.61 55.82 10.07
C GLU A 592 68.37 56.43 8.90
N GLU A 593 67.95 56.17 7.66
CA GLU A 593 68.53 56.77 6.46
C GLU A 593 68.36 58.31 6.47
N ALA A 594 67.15 58.80 6.77
CA ALA A 594 66.89 60.21 6.87
C ALA A 594 67.68 60.88 8.00
N TYR A 595 67.76 60.21 9.16
CA TYR A 595 68.56 60.69 10.28
C TYR A 595 70.06 60.83 9.90
N ASN A 596 70.64 59.75 9.26
CA ASN A 596 72.07 59.77 8.86
C ASN A 596 72.35 60.91 7.83
N ALA A 597 71.50 61.05 6.83
CA ALA A 597 71.59 62.19 5.88
C ALA A 597 71.53 63.52 6.55
N LYS A 598 70.65 63.72 7.54
CA LYS A 598 70.60 64.99 8.28
C LYS A 598 71.73 65.23 9.22
N LYS A 599 72.25 64.16 9.87
CA LYS A 599 73.43 64.17 10.70
C LYS A 599 74.67 64.60 9.90
N ASP A 600 74.88 64.05 8.69
CA ASP A 600 75.92 64.39 7.78
C ASP A 600 75.82 65.89 7.35
N ALA A 601 74.60 66.37 7.07
CA ALA A 601 74.36 67.73 6.73
C ALA A 601 74.68 68.69 7.89
N ILE A 602 74.40 68.34 9.15
CA ILE A 602 74.77 69.10 10.35
C ILE A 602 76.28 69.09 10.48
N THR A 603 76.94 67.91 10.32
CA THR A 603 78.38 67.77 10.44
C THR A 603 79.13 68.61 9.42
N ASN A 604 78.64 68.63 8.18
CA ASN A 604 79.26 69.36 7.06
C ASN A 604 78.80 70.83 6.94
N SER A 605 77.94 71.31 7.85
CA SER A 605 77.47 72.68 7.85
C SER A 605 78.51 73.65 8.32
N GLY A 606 78.35 75.00 8.06
CA GLY A 606 79.13 76.05 8.53
C GLY A 606 78.86 76.50 9.98
N LEU A 607 78.09 75.70 10.78
CA LEU A 607 77.75 76.03 12.18
C LEU A 607 78.92 75.89 13.13
N THR A 608 78.89 76.56 14.27
CA THR A 608 79.88 76.40 15.36
C THR A 608 79.75 75.01 16.00
N ALA A 609 80.76 74.59 16.78
CA ALA A 609 80.70 73.25 17.44
C ALA A 609 79.55 73.15 18.42
N GLU A 610 79.22 74.19 19.16
CA GLU A 610 78.08 74.30 20.11
C GLU A 610 76.72 74.22 19.40
N GLU A 611 76.60 74.96 18.29
CA GLU A 611 75.36 74.90 17.45
C GLU A 611 75.17 73.50 16.83
N LYS A 612 76.28 72.88 16.33
CA LYS A 612 76.23 71.51 15.83
C LYS A 612 75.77 70.51 16.91
N ALA A 613 76.34 70.67 18.14
CA ALA A 613 75.96 69.78 19.26
C ALA A 613 74.49 69.96 19.61
N THR A 614 74.01 71.28 19.62
CA THR A 614 72.61 71.54 19.86
C THR A 614 71.69 70.93 18.78
N LYS A 615 72.02 71.15 17.52
CA LYS A 615 71.28 70.53 16.38
C LYS A 615 71.30 69.00 16.34
N GLN A 616 72.41 68.45 16.75
CA GLN A 616 72.49 66.95 16.88
C GLN A 616 71.57 66.49 18.01
N ALA A 617 71.56 67.16 19.17
CA ALA A 617 70.64 66.77 20.27
C ALA A 617 69.16 66.90 19.89
N GLU A 618 68.83 67.97 19.12
CA GLU A 618 67.45 68.13 18.57
C GLU A 618 67.14 67.00 17.59
N LEU A 619 68.07 66.58 16.70
CA LEU A 619 67.90 65.51 15.75
C LEU A 619 67.78 64.16 16.46
N ASP A 620 68.63 63.90 17.47
CA ASP A 620 68.58 62.67 18.26
C ASP A 620 67.23 62.51 18.96
N LYS A 621 66.70 63.59 19.56
CA LYS A 621 65.39 63.64 20.18
C LYS A 621 64.26 63.42 19.17
N ALA A 622 64.37 64.03 17.98
CA ALA A 622 63.37 63.87 16.93
C ALA A 622 63.29 62.37 16.45
N LYS A 623 64.46 61.73 16.25
CA LYS A 623 64.56 60.32 15.92
C LYS A 623 63.89 59.47 17.00
N GLU A 624 64.25 59.63 18.29
CA GLU A 624 63.66 58.89 19.40
C GLU A 624 62.14 59.07 19.45
N THR A 625 61.64 60.25 19.20
CA THR A 625 60.19 60.57 19.17
C THR A 625 59.51 59.82 18.03
N ALA A 626 60.09 59.81 16.82
CA ALA A 626 59.56 59.12 15.65
C ALA A 626 59.62 57.61 15.82
N GLU A 627 60.73 57.04 16.35
CA GLU A 627 60.84 55.62 16.66
C GLU A 627 59.76 55.15 17.62
N ASN A 628 59.49 55.92 18.71
CA ASN A 628 58.45 55.63 19.66
C ASN A 628 57.04 55.75 19.03
N ALA A 629 56.81 56.69 18.14
CA ALA A 629 55.56 56.88 17.41
C ALA A 629 55.34 55.71 16.43
N ILE A 630 56.36 55.26 15.69
CA ILE A 630 56.31 54.09 14.83
C ILE A 630 56.01 52.83 15.66
N ASP A 631 56.64 52.63 16.80
CA ASP A 631 56.41 51.47 17.65
C ASP A 631 55.00 51.40 18.21
N THR A 632 54.40 52.55 18.54
CA THR A 632 53.05 52.64 19.11
C THR A 632 51.94 52.71 18.06
N ALA A 633 52.26 52.92 16.80
CA ALA A 633 51.28 52.99 15.72
C ALA A 633 50.49 51.67 15.62
N THR A 634 49.17 51.79 15.44
CA THR A 634 48.23 50.62 15.41
C THR A 634 47.88 50.16 14.00
N ASP A 635 48.08 51.00 13.01
CA ASP A 635 47.77 50.75 11.60
C ASP A 635 48.90 51.31 10.68
N ASP A 636 48.86 50.93 9.40
CA ASP A 636 49.88 51.35 8.42
C ASP A 636 49.89 52.86 8.21
N ALA A 637 48.74 53.53 8.22
CA ALA A 637 48.62 55.00 8.10
C ALA A 637 49.27 55.71 9.30
N GLY A 638 49.14 55.16 10.50
CA GLY A 638 49.80 55.64 11.71
C GLY A 638 51.32 55.50 11.63
N VAL A 639 51.84 54.42 11.08
CA VAL A 639 53.25 54.22 10.83
C VAL A 639 53.78 55.23 9.82
N ASP A 640 53.08 55.44 8.69
CA ASP A 640 53.44 56.40 7.65
C ASP A 640 53.38 57.87 8.17
N THR A 641 52.48 58.15 9.12
CA THR A 641 52.39 59.51 9.75
C THR A 641 53.53 59.73 10.76
N ALA A 642 54.02 58.67 11.43
CA ALA A 642 55.07 58.71 12.42
C ALA A 642 56.45 58.78 11.79
N LEU A 643 56.65 58.36 10.54
CA LEU A 643 57.83 58.49 9.73
C LEU A 643 57.97 59.86 9.16
#